data_ff699c9fb2bf54de75dcaff830c47daa
#
_entry.id   ff699c9fb2bf54de75dcaff830c47daa
#
_cell.length_a   1.000
_cell.length_b   1.000
_cell.length_c   1.000
_cell.angle_alpha   90.00
_cell.angle_beta   90.00
_cell.angle_gamma   90.00
#
_symmetry.space_group_name_H-M   'P 1'
#
loop_
_entity.id
_entity.type
_entity.pdbx_description
1 polymer ?
#
loop_
_entity_poly.entity_id
_entity_poly.type
_entity_poly.pdbx_seq_one_letter_code
_entity_poly.pdbx_strand_id
1 'polypeptide(L)'
;MAKKKTEHKRKTFTEAIGLNNIINDKTGFIAGLILLCGAIYICVAFFSYFSTGAADQSLVTDLRPGEVENTSRVFQNVCGSLGAIISYGLISRCFGIPAFIIPAFIALCGLRMMGAYKKINLTKWFMGMALVMIWSSITFAKALTPLMGDQVYNPGGDHGAFCVQYMENLVGTPGLIAILVIIMLAYLTYITSETITIVRKMINPFGYIRDKVKFTVVHDSKGDNTENVYDDEVVIEEEPVEPTEYVDPTLTEPIDLPTEPAIGPQEPDSLYSPNGGDKAKNTAEKEGPGFEVEEEKVEEKANSKTLANNNLPLTPINPHEPFSKWKFPSLDLLKEYTSDSKTNYVSQEELEANKDRIIKVLNDFGVQIRSIRATVGPTITLYEITPAQGVRISKIKNLEDDIALSLAAIGIRIIAPMPGKGTIGIEVPNAKPNIVSMFSILNSRKFQDSTMELPIALGKTITNEVYMVDLAKIPHLLVAGATGQGKSVGLNAIITSLLYKKHPNELKIVLVDPKKVEFSVYSPIAKPFMAAVEENEEEPIITDVQKVVKTLKGLCVLMDERYDLLKAARVRNIKEYNQKFLRHELNPEEGHEFMPYIVVIIDEFGDLILTAGKEVEMPITRIAQLARAIGIHMIIATQRPTTTIITGNIKANFPGRIAFRVGAMMDSRIILDRPGAQQLVGRGDMLYLNGADPVRVQCAFVDTPEVENITKFIANQPGPVRPLEIPEPLSEDEAGGGGALDTHNLDPLFEEAARAIVVSQQGSTSMIQRRLSIGYNRAGRLMDQMEKAGIVGAAKGSKPREVLISDEVSLDNMLTILRG
;
A
#
# COMPACT_ATOMS: atom_id res chain seq x y z
N MET A 1 -19.13 -67.12 -25.25
CA MET A 1 -18.33 -65.96 -25.81
C MET A 1 -18.25 -64.86 -24.74
N ALA A 2 -17.13 -64.82 -23.99
CA ALA A 2 -16.90 -63.89 -22.92
C ALA A 2 -16.18 -62.64 -23.49
N LYS A 3 -16.78 -61.45 -23.38
CA LYS A 3 -16.18 -60.18 -23.76
C LYS A 3 -15.07 -59.81 -22.77
N LYS A 4 -13.82 -59.77 -23.22
CA LYS A 4 -12.68 -59.21 -22.51
C LYS A 4 -12.87 -57.69 -22.32
N LYS A 5 -13.00 -57.28 -21.06
CA LYS A 5 -12.97 -55.85 -20.66
C LYS A 5 -11.54 -55.34 -20.77
N THR A 6 -11.26 -54.49 -21.71
CA THR A 6 -10.00 -53.75 -21.82
C THR A 6 -9.98 -52.67 -20.72
N GLU A 7 -9.13 -52.84 -19.71
CA GLU A 7 -8.78 -51.83 -18.75
C GLU A 7 -7.96 -50.70 -19.41
N HIS A 8 -8.54 -49.54 -19.58
CA HIS A 8 -7.79 -48.32 -19.89
C HIS A 8 -6.95 -47.92 -18.68
N LYS A 9 -5.66 -48.24 -18.69
CA LYS A 9 -4.68 -47.64 -17.77
C LYS A 9 -4.68 -46.12 -17.96
N ARG A 10 -5.10 -45.37 -16.94
CA ARG A 10 -4.92 -43.91 -16.89
C ARG A 10 -3.42 -43.62 -16.95
N LYS A 11 -2.99 -42.91 -17.99
CA LYS A 11 -1.61 -42.40 -18.11
C LYS A 11 -1.32 -41.51 -16.93
N THR A 12 -0.21 -41.70 -16.27
CA THR A 12 0.28 -40.81 -15.21
C THR A 12 0.69 -39.47 -15.82
N PHE A 13 0.66 -38.38 -15.04
CA PHE A 13 1.03 -37.05 -15.49
C PHE A 13 2.42 -36.97 -16.13
N THR A 14 3.35 -37.79 -15.64
CA THR A 14 4.72 -37.93 -16.19
C THR A 14 4.76 -38.63 -17.56
N GLU A 15 3.83 -39.58 -17.82
CA GLU A 15 3.67 -40.20 -19.15
C GLU A 15 3.00 -39.27 -20.16
N ALA A 16 2.13 -38.33 -19.68
CA ALA A 16 1.44 -37.37 -20.54
C ALA A 16 2.39 -36.26 -21.06
N ILE A 17 3.46 -35.93 -20.30
CA ILE A 17 4.43 -34.89 -20.66
C ILE A 17 5.67 -35.45 -21.36
N GLY A 18 5.78 -36.76 -21.54
CA GLY A 18 6.94 -37.37 -22.23
C GLY A 18 8.24 -37.36 -21.41
N LEU A 19 8.18 -37.07 -20.13
CA LEU A 19 9.34 -36.99 -19.23
C LEU A 19 10.00 -38.36 -18.96
N ASN A 20 9.29 -39.47 -19.16
CA ASN A 20 9.83 -40.80 -18.91
C ASN A 20 10.98 -41.22 -19.87
N ASN A 21 11.13 -40.54 -21.02
CA ASN A 21 12.20 -40.81 -21.97
C ASN A 21 13.50 -40.03 -21.67
N ILE A 22 13.42 -39.02 -20.77
CA ILE A 22 14.56 -38.18 -20.41
C ILE A 22 15.20 -38.60 -19.09
N ILE A 23 14.43 -39.27 -18.21
CA ILE A 23 14.91 -39.69 -16.88
C ILE A 23 15.49 -41.10 -16.97
N ASN A 24 16.75 -41.17 -17.36
CA ASN A 24 17.58 -42.36 -17.17
C ASN A 24 18.04 -42.42 -15.70
N ASP A 25 18.36 -43.58 -15.13
CA ASP A 25 18.80 -43.74 -13.74
C ASP A 25 19.95 -42.76 -13.37
N LYS A 26 20.84 -42.48 -14.32
CA LYS A 26 21.97 -41.54 -14.14
C LYS A 26 21.48 -40.09 -14.04
N THR A 27 20.56 -39.68 -14.89
CA THR A 27 20.02 -38.28 -14.89
C THR A 27 19.12 -38.04 -13.67
N GLY A 28 18.37 -39.08 -13.25
CA GLY A 28 17.58 -39.02 -12.01
C GLY A 28 18.44 -38.89 -10.77
N PHE A 29 19.59 -39.62 -10.72
CA PHE A 29 20.54 -39.50 -9.62
C PHE A 29 21.17 -38.10 -9.55
N ILE A 30 21.62 -37.53 -10.67
CA ILE A 30 22.21 -36.19 -10.74
C ILE A 30 21.19 -35.13 -10.32
N ALA A 31 19.96 -35.18 -10.84
CA ALA A 31 18.89 -34.28 -10.48
C ALA A 31 18.52 -34.35 -8.98
N GLY A 32 18.50 -35.58 -8.43
CA GLY A 32 18.31 -35.84 -7.00
C GLY A 32 19.41 -35.23 -6.14
N LEU A 33 20.66 -35.29 -6.58
CA LEU A 33 21.82 -34.72 -5.91
C LEU A 33 21.73 -33.17 -5.91
N ILE A 34 21.35 -32.58 -7.05
CA ILE A 34 21.17 -31.11 -7.16
C ILE A 34 20.07 -30.63 -6.19
N LEU A 35 18.93 -31.33 -6.11
CA LEU A 35 17.88 -31.02 -5.17
C LEU A 35 18.34 -31.12 -3.72
N LEU A 36 19.12 -32.16 -3.40
CA LEU A 36 19.66 -32.34 -2.05
C LEU A 36 20.63 -31.22 -1.67
N CYS A 37 21.54 -30.84 -2.57
CA CYS A 37 22.44 -29.72 -2.37
C CYS A 37 21.67 -28.39 -2.23
N GLY A 38 20.62 -28.17 -3.03
CA GLY A 38 19.74 -27.01 -2.92
C GLY A 38 19.00 -26.97 -1.58
N ALA A 39 18.52 -28.11 -1.08
CA ALA A 39 17.88 -28.19 0.24
C ALA A 39 18.86 -27.83 1.37
N ILE A 40 20.10 -28.32 1.30
CA ILE A 40 21.15 -27.99 2.27
C ILE A 40 21.48 -26.50 2.21
N TYR A 41 21.61 -25.93 1.01
CA TYR A 41 21.85 -24.49 0.82
C TYR A 41 20.76 -23.64 1.47
N ILE A 42 19.47 -23.97 1.25
CA ILE A 42 18.34 -23.27 1.86
C ILE A 42 18.36 -23.41 3.39
N CYS A 43 18.68 -24.59 3.92
CA CYS A 43 18.81 -24.79 5.36
C CYS A 43 19.90 -23.90 5.96
N VAL A 44 21.08 -23.83 5.33
CA VAL A 44 22.19 -22.96 5.80
C VAL A 44 21.77 -21.50 5.74
N ALA A 45 21.10 -21.07 4.67
CA ALA A 45 20.58 -19.72 4.54
C ALA A 45 19.57 -19.38 5.65
N PHE A 46 18.70 -20.31 6.01
CA PHE A 46 17.72 -20.16 7.09
C PHE A 46 18.37 -20.04 8.46
N PHE A 47 19.37 -20.90 8.77
CA PHE A 47 20.12 -20.77 10.02
C PHE A 47 20.86 -19.44 10.12
N SER A 48 21.49 -19.01 9.00
CA SER A 48 22.15 -17.70 8.97
C SER A 48 21.18 -16.54 9.21
N TYR A 49 19.94 -16.64 8.69
CA TYR A 49 18.92 -15.60 8.81
C TYR A 49 18.58 -15.27 10.28
N PHE A 50 18.62 -16.21 11.19
CA PHE A 50 18.34 -15.94 12.61
C PHE A 50 19.34 -14.98 13.27
N SER A 51 20.56 -14.90 12.75
CA SER A 51 21.60 -13.98 13.24
C SER A 51 21.75 -12.72 12.37
N THR A 52 21.50 -12.83 11.06
CA THR A 52 21.79 -11.76 10.10
C THR A 52 20.55 -11.09 9.54
N GLY A 53 19.35 -11.62 9.80
CA GLY A 53 18.10 -11.18 9.20
C GLY A 53 17.77 -9.70 9.47
N ALA A 54 18.10 -9.18 10.65
CA ALA A 54 17.89 -7.77 10.97
C ALA A 54 18.73 -6.82 10.09
N ALA A 55 19.99 -7.19 9.84
CA ALA A 55 20.90 -6.39 9.03
C ALA A 55 20.56 -6.46 7.53
N ASP A 56 20.13 -7.63 7.06
CA ASP A 56 19.83 -7.86 5.65
C ASP A 56 18.42 -7.40 5.25
N GLN A 57 17.49 -7.23 6.20
CA GLN A 57 16.08 -6.92 5.94
C GLN A 57 15.88 -5.64 5.12
N SER A 58 16.57 -4.56 5.48
CA SER A 58 16.49 -3.29 4.76
C SER A 58 17.03 -3.42 3.33
N LEU A 59 18.13 -4.16 3.17
CA LEU A 59 18.75 -4.41 1.87
C LEU A 59 17.85 -5.25 0.95
N VAL A 60 17.15 -6.25 1.50
CA VAL A 60 16.22 -7.10 0.74
C VAL A 60 14.94 -6.34 0.39
N THR A 61 14.43 -5.48 1.28
CA THR A 61 13.18 -4.73 1.04
C THR A 61 13.34 -3.68 -0.04
N ASP A 62 14.53 -3.09 -0.17
CA ASP A 62 14.85 -2.03 -1.13
C ASP A 62 15.43 -2.55 -2.45
N LEU A 63 15.43 -3.87 -2.68
CA LEU A 63 15.94 -4.50 -3.91
C LEU A 63 15.00 -4.25 -5.09
N ARG A 64 15.55 -3.65 -6.15
CA ARG A 64 14.86 -3.53 -7.45
C ARG A 64 15.13 -4.75 -8.33
N PRO A 65 14.21 -5.11 -9.25
CA PRO A 65 14.47 -6.17 -10.23
C PRO A 65 15.74 -5.88 -11.02
N GLY A 66 16.71 -6.83 -10.98
CA GLY A 66 18.03 -6.69 -11.65
C GLY A 66 19.18 -6.25 -10.75
N GLU A 67 18.94 -5.86 -9.49
CA GLU A 67 20.00 -5.46 -8.54
C GLU A 67 20.55 -6.63 -7.68
N VAL A 68 20.09 -7.85 -7.92
CA VAL A 68 20.53 -9.04 -7.15
C VAL A 68 22.03 -9.32 -7.33
N GLU A 69 22.60 -8.92 -8.48
CA GLU A 69 24.01 -9.11 -8.82
C GLU A 69 24.88 -7.88 -8.48
N ASN A 70 24.32 -6.87 -7.82
CA ASN A 70 25.05 -5.64 -7.51
C ASN A 70 26.10 -5.87 -6.43
N THR A 71 27.37 -5.87 -6.83
CA THR A 71 28.54 -6.11 -5.96
C THR A 71 28.76 -5.01 -4.90
N SER A 72 28.09 -3.87 -5.01
CA SER A 72 28.19 -2.78 -4.02
C SER A 72 27.35 -3.03 -2.76
N ARG A 73 26.42 -4.00 -2.77
CA ARG A 73 25.60 -4.38 -1.61
C ARG A 73 26.14 -5.65 -0.97
N VAL A 74 26.63 -5.54 0.26
CA VAL A 74 27.18 -6.66 1.02
C VAL A 74 26.11 -7.22 1.96
N PHE A 75 25.61 -8.42 1.65
CA PHE A 75 24.69 -9.16 2.51
C PHE A 75 25.47 -9.93 3.58
N GLN A 76 24.94 -9.95 4.80
CA GLN A 76 25.55 -10.67 5.92
C GLN A 76 25.17 -12.16 5.98
N ASN A 77 24.14 -12.57 5.23
CA ASN A 77 23.77 -13.97 5.15
C ASN A 77 24.91 -14.80 4.53
N VAL A 78 25.28 -15.92 5.17
CA VAL A 78 26.36 -16.81 4.73
C VAL A 78 26.16 -17.30 3.29
N CYS A 79 24.89 -17.39 2.84
CA CYS A 79 24.54 -17.79 1.47
C CYS A 79 24.37 -16.58 0.51
N GLY A 80 24.88 -15.40 0.89
CA GLY A 80 24.86 -14.18 0.07
C GLY A 80 23.46 -13.62 -0.20
N SER A 81 23.34 -12.83 -1.27
CA SER A 81 22.07 -12.14 -1.65
C SER A 81 20.92 -13.10 -1.87
N LEU A 82 21.15 -14.20 -2.59
CA LEU A 82 20.12 -15.20 -2.87
C LEU A 82 19.64 -15.89 -1.58
N GLY A 83 20.57 -16.20 -0.67
CA GLY A 83 20.23 -16.78 0.64
C GLY A 83 19.41 -15.81 1.49
N ALA A 84 19.78 -14.53 1.52
CA ALA A 84 19.04 -13.49 2.24
C ALA A 84 17.61 -13.33 1.70
N ILE A 85 17.44 -13.26 0.38
CA ILE A 85 16.12 -13.11 -0.28
C ILE A 85 15.23 -14.31 0.01
N ILE A 86 15.74 -15.55 -0.17
CA ILE A 86 14.97 -16.78 0.06
C ILE A 86 14.56 -16.88 1.54
N SER A 87 15.48 -16.60 2.46
CA SER A 87 15.22 -16.66 3.90
C SER A 87 14.21 -15.62 4.34
N TYR A 88 14.35 -14.37 3.92
CA TYR A 88 13.40 -13.30 4.20
C TYR A 88 12.01 -13.63 3.65
N GLY A 89 11.93 -14.11 2.39
CA GLY A 89 10.66 -14.47 1.77
C GLY A 89 9.94 -15.61 2.48
N LEU A 90 10.64 -16.69 2.81
CA LEU A 90 10.01 -17.89 3.37
C LEU A 90 9.84 -17.82 4.90
N ILE A 91 10.76 -17.19 5.64
CA ILE A 91 10.67 -17.08 7.10
C ILE A 91 9.86 -15.85 7.49
N SER A 92 10.23 -14.63 7.06
CA SER A 92 9.53 -13.44 7.50
C SER A 92 8.16 -13.28 6.83
N ARG A 93 8.13 -13.30 5.50
CA ARG A 93 6.91 -13.02 4.71
C ARG A 93 5.94 -14.20 4.63
N CYS A 94 6.41 -15.45 4.76
CA CYS A 94 5.53 -16.61 4.64
C CYS A 94 5.29 -17.30 5.99
N PHE A 95 6.01 -18.38 6.28
CA PHE A 95 5.57 -19.35 7.28
C PHE A 95 6.34 -19.30 8.62
N GLY A 96 7.34 -18.45 8.77
CA GLY A 96 8.17 -18.40 9.98
C GLY A 96 9.12 -19.59 10.13
N ILE A 97 9.35 -20.02 11.36
CA ILE A 97 10.17 -21.20 11.68
C ILE A 97 9.68 -22.47 10.95
N PRO A 98 8.38 -22.76 10.83
CA PRO A 98 7.86 -23.88 10.04
C PRO A 98 8.30 -23.95 8.57
N ALA A 99 8.85 -22.86 8.01
CA ALA A 99 9.41 -22.85 6.65
C ALA A 99 10.51 -23.91 6.45
N PHE A 100 11.17 -24.38 7.50
CA PHE A 100 12.15 -25.50 7.44
C PHE A 100 11.57 -26.81 6.89
N ILE A 101 10.26 -26.97 6.89
CA ILE A 101 9.58 -28.11 6.27
C ILE A 101 9.79 -28.11 4.74
N ILE A 102 9.98 -26.94 4.12
CA ILE A 102 10.19 -26.81 2.66
C ILE A 102 11.50 -27.48 2.22
N PRO A 103 12.69 -27.11 2.75
CA PRO A 103 13.92 -27.79 2.39
C PRO A 103 13.92 -29.26 2.81
N ALA A 104 13.25 -29.64 3.91
CA ALA A 104 13.09 -31.05 4.29
C ALA A 104 12.31 -31.85 3.22
N PHE A 105 11.25 -31.29 2.66
CA PHE A 105 10.52 -31.92 1.56
C PHE A 105 11.34 -32.00 0.27
N ILE A 106 12.09 -30.92 -0.07
CA ILE A 106 13.00 -30.91 -1.24
C ILE A 106 14.06 -31.99 -1.09
N ALA A 107 14.64 -32.16 0.10
CA ALA A 107 15.61 -33.22 0.39
C ALA A 107 14.98 -34.62 0.22
N LEU A 108 13.75 -34.82 0.69
CA LEU A 108 13.01 -36.08 0.50
C LEU A 108 12.78 -36.38 -0.98
N CYS A 109 12.43 -35.38 -1.78
CA CYS A 109 12.32 -35.50 -3.23
C CYS A 109 13.65 -35.89 -3.86
N GLY A 110 14.75 -35.23 -3.48
CA GLY A 110 16.11 -35.53 -3.94
C GLY A 110 16.52 -36.97 -3.63
N LEU A 111 16.36 -37.40 -2.39
CA LEU A 111 16.68 -38.78 -1.96
C LEU A 111 15.86 -39.82 -2.71
N ARG A 112 14.59 -39.56 -2.97
CA ARG A 112 13.75 -40.46 -3.77
C ARG A 112 14.23 -40.56 -5.21
N MET A 113 14.62 -39.44 -5.84
CA MET A 113 15.14 -39.39 -7.20
C MET A 113 16.50 -40.11 -7.30
N MET A 114 17.31 -40.10 -6.26
CA MET A 114 18.55 -40.85 -6.16
C MET A 114 18.36 -42.38 -5.99
N GLY A 115 17.10 -42.83 -5.86
CA GLY A 115 16.78 -44.24 -5.70
C GLY A 115 16.66 -44.72 -4.25
N ALA A 116 16.93 -43.86 -3.26
CA ALA A 116 16.62 -44.13 -1.88
C ALA A 116 15.09 -43.98 -1.63
N TYR A 117 14.55 -44.83 -0.76
CA TYR A 117 13.12 -44.73 -0.36
C TYR A 117 12.09 -44.83 -1.49
N LYS A 118 12.30 -45.77 -2.46
CA LYS A 118 11.40 -45.96 -3.64
C LYS A 118 9.91 -46.18 -3.29
N LYS A 119 9.59 -46.65 -2.09
CA LYS A 119 8.22 -46.94 -1.64
C LYS A 119 7.45 -45.71 -1.11
N ILE A 120 8.08 -44.54 -0.93
CA ILE A 120 7.44 -43.34 -0.39
C ILE A 120 6.50 -42.72 -1.43
N ASN A 121 5.26 -42.47 -1.03
CA ASN A 121 4.29 -41.73 -1.84
C ASN A 121 4.50 -40.23 -1.60
N LEU A 122 5.20 -39.53 -2.51
CA LEU A 122 5.52 -38.08 -2.40
C LEU A 122 4.29 -37.23 -2.25
N THR A 123 3.18 -37.55 -2.93
CA THR A 123 1.95 -36.78 -2.85
C THR A 123 1.37 -36.81 -1.43
N LYS A 124 1.36 -37.99 -0.79
CA LYS A 124 0.89 -38.13 0.59
C LYS A 124 1.77 -37.37 1.56
N TRP A 125 3.09 -37.44 1.39
CA TRP A 125 4.05 -36.69 2.22
C TRP A 125 3.95 -35.19 2.00
N PHE A 126 3.78 -34.72 0.77
CA PHE A 126 3.58 -33.32 0.44
C PHE A 126 2.35 -32.75 1.17
N MET A 127 1.21 -33.42 1.04
CA MET A 127 -0.03 -32.99 1.70
C MET A 127 0.09 -32.97 3.23
N GLY A 128 0.73 -33.99 3.79
CA GLY A 128 0.96 -34.07 5.24
C GLY A 128 1.90 -32.97 5.75
N MET A 129 3.03 -32.77 5.08
CA MET A 129 4.02 -31.75 5.45
C MET A 129 3.47 -30.32 5.24
N ALA A 130 2.70 -30.09 4.18
CA ALA A 130 2.05 -28.80 3.94
C ALA A 130 1.02 -28.46 5.03
N LEU A 131 0.19 -29.44 5.44
CA LEU A 131 -0.78 -29.25 6.52
C LEU A 131 -0.08 -28.95 7.86
N VAL A 132 0.99 -29.70 8.19
CA VAL A 132 1.78 -29.44 9.40
C VAL A 132 2.44 -28.08 9.34
N MET A 133 2.96 -27.64 8.20
CA MET A 133 3.58 -26.34 8.02
C MET A 133 2.59 -25.20 8.29
N ILE A 134 1.41 -25.26 7.68
CA ILE A 134 0.35 -24.25 7.86
C ILE A 134 -0.13 -24.26 9.31
N TRP A 135 -0.42 -25.42 9.89
CA TRP A 135 -0.88 -25.54 11.26
C TRP A 135 0.16 -25.01 12.25
N SER A 136 1.44 -25.38 12.09
CA SER A 136 2.51 -24.91 12.97
C SER A 136 2.82 -23.43 12.79
N SER A 137 2.67 -22.85 11.59
CA SER A 137 2.80 -21.42 11.34
C SER A 137 1.80 -20.63 12.19
N ILE A 138 0.52 -21.04 12.20
CA ILE A 138 -0.54 -20.39 12.98
C ILE A 138 -0.30 -20.59 14.49
N THR A 139 0.07 -21.80 14.89
CA THR A 139 0.34 -22.14 16.29
C THR A 139 1.53 -21.36 16.84
N PHE A 140 2.63 -21.25 16.08
CA PHE A 140 3.82 -20.51 16.49
C PHE A 140 3.58 -18.99 16.53
N ALA A 141 2.81 -18.46 15.61
CA ALA A 141 2.39 -17.07 15.66
C ALA A 141 1.58 -16.76 16.92
N LYS A 142 0.72 -17.67 17.38
CA LYS A 142 -0.09 -17.46 18.59
C LYS A 142 0.68 -17.73 19.89
N ALA A 143 1.42 -18.84 19.94
CA ALA A 143 2.04 -19.33 21.19
C ALA A 143 3.42 -18.73 21.45
N LEU A 144 4.27 -18.58 20.41
CA LEU A 144 5.67 -18.17 20.57
C LEU A 144 5.87 -16.64 20.49
N THR A 145 5.04 -15.92 19.74
CA THR A 145 5.20 -14.46 19.60
C THR A 145 5.16 -13.74 20.96
N PRO A 146 4.25 -14.05 21.91
CA PRO A 146 4.24 -13.42 23.23
C PRO A 146 5.46 -13.77 24.09
N LEU A 147 6.11 -14.93 23.83
CA LEU A 147 7.23 -15.42 24.62
C LEU A 147 8.59 -14.92 24.12
N MET A 148 8.71 -14.61 22.81
CA MET A 148 9.99 -14.24 22.19
C MET A 148 10.28 -12.72 22.20
N GLY A 149 9.32 -11.88 22.64
CA GLY A 149 9.49 -10.43 22.70
C GLY A 149 9.64 -9.75 21.33
N ASP A 150 10.32 -8.59 21.28
CA ASP A 150 10.51 -7.77 20.08
C ASP A 150 11.57 -8.39 19.13
N GLN A 151 11.23 -9.49 18.51
CA GLN A 151 12.05 -10.10 17.45
C GLN A 151 11.80 -9.42 16.10
N VAL A 152 12.82 -9.43 15.25
CA VAL A 152 12.77 -8.84 13.90
C VAL A 152 11.77 -9.55 12.97
N TYR A 153 11.37 -10.75 13.31
CA TYR A 153 10.43 -11.59 12.54
C TYR A 153 9.44 -12.28 13.48
N ASN A 154 8.23 -12.55 12.97
CA ASN A 154 7.24 -13.35 13.69
C ASN A 154 7.61 -14.86 13.59
N PRO A 155 7.63 -15.63 14.71
CA PRO A 155 7.93 -17.06 14.66
C PRO A 155 7.05 -17.89 13.74
N GLY A 156 5.81 -17.46 13.51
CA GLY A 156 4.86 -18.04 12.55
C GLY A 156 4.90 -17.38 11.16
N GLY A 157 5.73 -16.36 10.96
CA GLY A 157 5.75 -15.53 9.74
C GLY A 157 4.51 -14.64 9.61
N ASP A 158 4.49 -13.82 8.53
CA ASP A 158 3.34 -12.96 8.22
C ASP A 158 2.06 -13.77 7.98
N HIS A 159 2.16 -14.96 7.35
CA HIS A 159 1.02 -15.86 7.14
C HIS A 159 0.39 -16.31 8.46
N GLY A 160 1.21 -16.77 9.42
CA GLY A 160 0.72 -17.19 10.72
C GLY A 160 0.08 -16.05 11.51
N ALA A 161 0.72 -14.88 11.51
CA ALA A 161 0.20 -13.68 12.17
C ALA A 161 -1.13 -13.23 11.58
N PHE A 162 -1.23 -13.20 10.24
CA PHE A 162 -2.47 -12.87 9.54
C PHE A 162 -3.60 -13.85 9.86
N CYS A 163 -3.32 -15.16 9.80
CA CYS A 163 -4.33 -16.18 10.11
C CYS A 163 -4.80 -16.09 11.56
N VAL A 164 -3.91 -15.87 12.53
CA VAL A 164 -4.27 -15.66 13.93
C VAL A 164 -5.19 -14.46 14.07
N GLN A 165 -4.80 -13.31 13.52
CA GLN A 165 -5.61 -12.09 13.60
C GLN A 165 -7.00 -12.27 12.95
N TYR A 166 -7.04 -12.90 11.78
CA TYR A 166 -8.31 -13.15 11.06
C TYR A 166 -9.22 -14.08 11.84
N MET A 167 -8.70 -15.21 12.33
CA MET A 167 -9.49 -16.20 13.07
C MET A 167 -9.92 -15.70 14.45
N GLU A 168 -9.08 -14.92 15.13
CA GLU A 168 -9.47 -14.31 16.41
C GLU A 168 -10.58 -13.28 16.26
N ASN A 169 -10.59 -12.53 15.16
CA ASN A 169 -11.69 -11.61 14.86
C ASN A 169 -12.99 -12.36 14.53
N LEU A 170 -12.90 -13.58 13.99
CA LEU A 170 -14.08 -14.37 13.59
C LEU A 170 -14.68 -15.19 14.73
N VAL A 171 -13.84 -15.91 15.49
CA VAL A 171 -14.26 -16.90 16.50
C VAL A 171 -13.69 -16.63 17.90
N GLY A 172 -12.93 -15.58 18.08
CA GLY A 172 -12.24 -15.26 19.34
C GLY A 172 -11.04 -16.17 19.64
N THR A 173 -10.24 -15.79 20.62
CA THR A 173 -9.06 -16.59 21.04
C THR A 173 -9.43 -18.03 21.47
N PRO A 174 -10.51 -18.29 22.27
CA PRO A 174 -10.88 -19.66 22.63
C PRO A 174 -11.28 -20.52 21.42
N GLY A 175 -11.99 -19.92 20.44
CA GLY A 175 -12.38 -20.59 19.21
C GLY A 175 -11.18 -20.98 18.34
N LEU A 176 -10.19 -20.08 18.19
CA LEU A 176 -8.96 -20.38 17.48
C LEU A 176 -8.20 -21.56 18.12
N ILE A 177 -8.05 -21.57 19.45
CA ILE A 177 -7.36 -22.67 20.16
C ILE A 177 -8.11 -23.98 19.93
N ALA A 178 -9.44 -23.98 20.05
CA ALA A 178 -10.27 -25.19 19.82
C ALA A 178 -10.08 -25.73 18.39
N ILE A 179 -10.08 -24.88 17.37
CA ILE A 179 -9.87 -25.27 15.98
C ILE A 179 -8.48 -25.87 15.78
N LEU A 180 -7.42 -25.25 16.31
CA LEU A 180 -6.06 -25.77 16.23
C LEU A 180 -5.92 -27.14 16.87
N VAL A 181 -6.53 -27.35 18.05
CA VAL A 181 -6.56 -28.65 18.73
C VAL A 181 -7.32 -29.69 17.93
N ILE A 182 -8.49 -29.35 17.36
CA ILE A 182 -9.28 -30.27 16.54
C ILE A 182 -8.51 -30.71 15.30
N ILE A 183 -7.86 -29.77 14.59
CA ILE A 183 -7.04 -30.07 13.40
C ILE A 183 -5.88 -31.00 13.77
N MET A 184 -5.21 -30.73 14.89
CA MET A 184 -4.12 -31.59 15.38
C MET A 184 -4.59 -32.99 15.72
N LEU A 185 -5.68 -33.13 16.46
CA LEU A 185 -6.25 -34.44 16.82
C LEU A 185 -6.72 -35.21 15.59
N ALA A 186 -7.37 -34.55 14.64
CA ALA A 186 -7.76 -35.14 13.37
C ALA A 186 -6.56 -35.64 12.58
N TYR A 187 -5.50 -34.87 12.51
CA TYR A 187 -4.27 -35.23 11.80
C TYR A 187 -3.56 -36.41 12.48
N LEU A 188 -3.43 -36.38 13.83
CA LEU A 188 -2.85 -37.50 14.58
C LEU A 188 -3.67 -38.77 14.45
N THR A 189 -5.01 -38.67 14.45
CA THR A 189 -5.91 -39.81 14.23
C THR A 189 -5.73 -40.42 12.82
N TYR A 190 -5.47 -39.57 11.83
CA TYR A 190 -5.19 -40.02 10.45
C TYR A 190 -3.85 -40.77 10.34
N ILE A 191 -2.83 -40.36 11.13
CA ILE A 191 -1.52 -41.00 11.12
C ILE A 191 -1.51 -42.29 11.94
N THR A 192 -2.09 -42.28 13.14
CA THR A 192 -2.06 -43.39 14.11
C THR A 192 -3.43 -43.69 14.68
N SER A 193 -3.85 -44.96 14.60
CA SER A 193 -5.12 -45.40 15.19
C SER A 193 -5.14 -45.36 16.72
N GLU A 194 -3.96 -45.34 17.36
CA GLU A 194 -3.81 -45.26 18.82
C GLU A 194 -4.32 -43.94 19.40
N THR A 195 -4.30 -42.86 18.63
CA THR A 195 -4.82 -41.53 19.06
C THR A 195 -6.29 -41.64 19.46
N ILE A 196 -7.09 -42.46 18.79
CA ILE A 196 -8.50 -42.70 19.11
C ILE A 196 -8.64 -43.26 20.53
N THR A 197 -7.75 -44.21 20.85
CA THR A 197 -7.76 -44.90 22.16
C THR A 197 -7.37 -43.94 23.29
N ILE A 198 -6.37 -43.05 23.04
CA ILE A 198 -5.92 -42.05 23.99
C ILE A 198 -7.00 -41.00 24.23
N VAL A 199 -7.65 -40.49 23.17
CA VAL A 199 -8.73 -39.51 23.28
C VAL A 199 -9.93 -40.11 24.01
N ARG A 200 -10.31 -41.38 23.76
CA ARG A 200 -11.39 -42.08 24.49
C ARG A 200 -11.04 -42.22 25.98
N LYS A 201 -9.79 -42.51 26.31
CA LYS A 201 -9.30 -42.56 27.71
C LYS A 201 -9.41 -41.23 28.42
N MET A 202 -9.11 -40.10 27.72
CA MET A 202 -9.21 -38.76 28.28
C MET A 202 -10.66 -38.30 28.48
N ILE A 203 -11.57 -38.65 27.58
CA ILE A 203 -13.00 -38.26 27.67
C ILE A 203 -13.75 -39.04 28.72
N ASN A 204 -13.38 -40.33 28.99
CA ASN A 204 -14.03 -41.14 29.98
C ASN A 204 -13.02 -41.86 30.91
N PRO A 205 -12.36 -41.10 31.82
CA PRO A 205 -11.36 -41.67 32.73
C PRO A 205 -11.97 -42.64 33.73
N PHE A 206 -13.23 -42.40 34.17
CA PHE A 206 -13.92 -43.27 35.12
C PHE A 206 -14.39 -44.59 34.48
N GLY A 207 -14.77 -44.63 33.23
CA GLY A 207 -15.09 -45.83 32.50
C GLY A 207 -13.92 -46.79 32.36
N TYR A 208 -12.74 -46.25 32.09
CA TYR A 208 -11.49 -47.01 31.94
C TYR A 208 -11.01 -47.62 33.24
N ILE A 209 -11.18 -46.88 34.39
CA ILE A 209 -10.84 -47.41 35.72
C ILE A 209 -11.83 -48.52 36.10
N ARG A 210 -13.12 -48.38 35.77
CA ARG A 210 -14.18 -49.39 36.05
C ARG A 210 -13.93 -50.69 35.28
N ASP A 211 -13.46 -50.65 34.05
CA ASP A 211 -13.21 -51.82 33.26
C ASP A 211 -11.90 -52.59 33.64
N LYS A 212 -10.96 -51.95 34.34
CA LYS A 212 -9.77 -52.63 34.89
C LYS A 212 -9.93 -53.11 36.32
N VAL A 213 -10.92 -52.62 37.09
CA VAL A 213 -11.17 -53.04 38.47
C VAL A 213 -12.38 -54.01 38.45
N LYS A 214 -12.09 -55.30 38.22
CA LYS A 214 -13.07 -56.35 38.50
C LYS A 214 -13.17 -56.55 40.04
N PHE A 215 -14.20 -56.04 40.69
CA PHE A 215 -14.54 -56.44 42.04
C PHE A 215 -15.05 -57.86 42.03
N THR A 216 -14.21 -58.82 42.49
CA THR A 216 -14.66 -60.16 42.81
C THR A 216 -15.26 -60.14 44.23
N VAL A 217 -16.58 -60.14 44.33
CA VAL A 217 -17.26 -60.36 45.60
C VAL A 217 -17.19 -61.84 45.92
N VAL A 218 -16.33 -62.25 46.86
CA VAL A 218 -16.27 -63.61 47.37
C VAL A 218 -17.48 -63.76 48.29
N HIS A 219 -18.52 -64.46 47.86
CA HIS A 219 -19.59 -64.95 48.71
C HIS A 219 -19.18 -66.34 49.23
N ASP A 220 -18.85 -66.34 50.46
CA ASP A 220 -18.69 -67.62 51.22
C ASP A 220 -20.03 -68.27 51.43
N SER A 221 -20.39 -69.29 50.61
CA SER A 221 -21.46 -70.20 50.88
C SER A 221 -21.06 -71.63 50.46
N LYS A 222 -20.97 -72.47 51.45
CA LYS A 222 -20.79 -73.92 51.37
C LYS A 222 -21.84 -74.54 50.46
N GLY A 223 -21.36 -75.52 49.65
CA GLY A 223 -22.21 -76.58 49.22
C GLY A 223 -22.26 -76.88 47.75
N ASP A 224 -21.62 -77.97 47.37
CA ASP A 224 -21.95 -79.04 46.38
C ASP A 224 -21.91 -78.75 44.86
N ASN A 225 -20.99 -79.48 44.31
CA ASN A 225 -21.04 -80.35 43.10
C ASN A 225 -21.28 -79.76 41.68
N THR A 226 -20.27 -80.11 40.88
CA THR A 226 -20.25 -80.65 39.50
C THR A 226 -20.08 -79.73 38.30
N GLU A 227 -19.07 -80.17 37.58
CA GLU A 227 -18.88 -80.27 36.16
C GLU A 227 -18.41 -79.05 35.34
N ASN A 228 -17.13 -79.15 34.92
CA ASN A 228 -16.55 -79.00 33.60
C ASN A 228 -16.98 -77.79 32.72
N VAL A 229 -16.01 -76.99 32.30
CA VAL A 229 -15.53 -76.91 30.87
C VAL A 229 -14.36 -76.00 30.80
N TYR A 230 -13.37 -76.39 30.03
CA TYR A 230 -12.10 -75.75 29.67
C TYR A 230 -12.20 -74.33 29.15
N ASP A 231 -11.26 -73.44 29.52
CA ASP A 231 -10.60 -72.56 28.51
C ASP A 231 -9.26 -72.03 29.07
N ASP A 232 -8.25 -72.04 28.23
CA ASP A 232 -6.85 -71.80 28.43
C ASP A 232 -6.59 -70.34 28.86
N GLU A 233 -5.97 -70.11 30.03
CA GLU A 233 -5.32 -68.85 30.39
C GLU A 233 -3.82 -68.96 30.36
N VAL A 234 -3.21 -68.13 29.50
CA VAL A 234 -1.74 -67.88 29.45
C VAL A 234 -1.43 -66.92 30.61
N VAL A 235 -0.70 -67.43 31.58
CA VAL A 235 -0.14 -66.64 32.69
C VAL A 235 1.15 -65.97 32.20
N ILE A 236 1.21 -64.67 32.31
CA ILE A 236 2.44 -63.89 32.19
C ILE A 236 2.75 -63.40 33.64
N GLU A 237 3.84 -63.90 34.22
CA GLU A 237 4.41 -63.47 35.47
C GLU A 237 5.02 -62.06 35.31
N GLU A 238 4.61 -61.09 36.12
CA GLU A 238 5.31 -59.81 36.30
C GLU A 238 6.00 -59.81 37.68
N GLU A 239 7.31 -59.55 37.71
CA GLU A 239 8.13 -59.34 38.87
C GLU A 239 7.71 -58.07 39.64
N PRO A 240 7.80 -58.01 40.95
CA PRO A 240 7.41 -56.85 41.79
C PRO A 240 8.51 -55.78 41.81
N VAL A 241 8.13 -54.55 41.44
CA VAL A 241 8.97 -53.34 41.60
C VAL A 241 8.67 -52.75 42.99
N GLU A 242 9.71 -52.57 43.80
CA GLU A 242 9.70 -51.94 45.11
C GLU A 242 9.26 -50.45 45.06
N PRO A 243 8.59 -49.91 46.08
CA PRO A 243 8.14 -48.55 46.14
C PRO A 243 9.27 -47.59 46.52
N THR A 244 9.54 -46.61 45.70
CA THR A 244 10.41 -45.45 46.00
C THR A 244 9.65 -44.43 46.81
N GLU A 245 10.27 -44.01 47.91
CA GLU A 245 9.84 -43.04 48.90
C GLU A 245 9.50 -41.66 48.28
N TYR A 246 8.39 -41.09 48.76
CA TYR A 246 7.94 -39.75 48.48
C TYR A 246 8.69 -38.76 49.36
N VAL A 247 9.49 -37.84 48.76
CA VAL A 247 10.16 -36.73 49.45
C VAL A 247 9.41 -35.42 49.16
N ASP A 248 8.98 -34.80 50.25
CA ASP A 248 8.30 -33.51 50.32
C ASP A 248 9.29 -32.34 49.95
N PRO A 249 8.96 -31.42 49.05
CA PRO A 249 9.84 -30.33 48.64
C PRO A 249 9.58 -29.02 49.39
N THR A 250 9.70 -29.02 50.72
CA THR A 250 9.75 -27.78 51.50
C THR A 250 10.88 -27.79 52.48
N LEU A 251 12.08 -27.48 52.02
CA LEU A 251 13.19 -26.95 52.83
C LEU A 251 14.48 -26.90 51.97
N THR A 252 14.74 -25.75 51.34
CA THR A 252 16.07 -25.46 50.84
C THR A 252 16.60 -24.20 51.48
N GLU A 253 17.61 -24.40 52.33
CA GLU A 253 18.49 -23.33 52.79
C GLU A 253 19.40 -22.81 51.67
N PRO A 254 19.88 -21.55 51.72
CA PRO A 254 20.62 -20.92 50.65
C PRO A 254 22.09 -21.39 50.60
N ILE A 255 22.51 -21.69 49.36
CA ILE A 255 23.91 -22.03 49.06
C ILE A 255 24.71 -20.73 48.84
N ASP A 256 25.75 -20.53 49.62
CA ASP A 256 26.79 -19.50 49.48
C ASP A 256 27.61 -19.72 48.20
N LEU A 257 27.69 -18.69 47.34
CA LEU A 257 28.63 -18.62 46.23
C LEU A 257 29.80 -17.69 46.59
N PRO A 258 31.02 -18.03 46.22
CA PRO A 258 32.22 -17.28 46.61
C PRO A 258 32.34 -15.97 45.83
N THR A 259 32.65 -14.90 46.58
CA THR A 259 32.95 -13.55 46.11
C THR A 259 34.31 -13.48 45.42
N GLU A 260 34.35 -12.96 44.19
CA GLU A 260 35.57 -12.41 43.57
C GLU A 260 35.63 -10.88 43.75
N PRO A 261 36.84 -10.28 43.77
CA PRO A 261 37.07 -8.96 44.36
C PRO A 261 36.72 -7.82 43.41
N ALA A 262 36.17 -6.78 43.98
CA ALA A 262 35.84 -5.51 43.37
C ALA A 262 37.08 -4.72 42.96
N ILE A 263 37.12 -4.27 41.68
CA ILE A 263 38.00 -3.21 41.20
C ILE A 263 37.20 -1.91 41.27
N GLY A 264 37.63 -0.97 42.07
CA GLY A 264 37.02 0.33 42.29
C GLY A 264 37.19 1.29 41.09
N PRO A 265 36.29 2.24 40.92
CA PRO A 265 36.39 3.24 39.86
C PRO A 265 37.33 4.38 40.30
N GLN A 266 38.28 4.71 39.44
CA GLN A 266 39.05 5.97 39.52
C GLN A 266 38.19 7.11 38.98
N GLU A 267 37.99 8.15 39.79
CA GLU A 267 37.55 9.46 39.41
C GLU A 267 38.62 10.21 38.61
N PRO A 268 38.30 11.05 37.66
CA PRO A 268 39.15 12.16 37.26
C PRO A 268 38.63 13.48 37.83
N ASP A 269 39.60 14.16 38.43
CA ASP A 269 39.54 15.45 39.10
C ASP A 269 38.77 16.55 38.39
N SER A 270 38.01 17.27 39.20
CA SER A 270 37.50 18.59 39.01
C SER A 270 38.63 19.63 38.87
N LEU A 271 38.45 20.61 37.97
CA LEU A 271 38.88 22.00 38.13
C LEU A 271 38.45 22.79 36.91
N TYR A 272 37.48 23.65 36.99
CA TYR A 272 37.55 25.10 36.85
C TYR A 272 36.18 25.75 36.73
N SER A 273 35.88 26.62 37.62
CA SER A 273 34.88 27.72 37.48
C SER A 273 35.53 28.99 38.05
N PRO A 274 34.92 30.19 37.90
CA PRO A 274 34.81 31.04 36.71
C PRO A 274 35.46 32.42 36.97
N ASN A 275 35.67 33.24 35.94
CA ASN A 275 35.34 34.68 35.93
C ASN A 275 36.06 35.49 34.86
N GLY A 276 35.27 36.33 34.20
CA GLY A 276 35.60 37.76 34.04
C GLY A 276 36.50 38.16 32.89
N GLY A 277 35.90 38.87 31.99
CA GLY A 277 36.42 40.23 31.61
C GLY A 277 37.40 40.32 30.42
N ASP A 278 36.88 40.99 29.42
CA ASP A 278 37.57 42.02 28.61
C ASP A 278 38.77 41.74 27.68
N LYS A 279 38.47 42.08 26.43
CA LYS A 279 39.25 42.85 25.45
C LYS A 279 40.61 42.34 24.89
N ALA A 280 40.56 42.32 23.58
CA ALA A 280 41.52 42.85 22.64
C ALA A 280 42.65 41.95 22.08
N LYS A 281 42.55 41.78 20.77
CA LYS A 281 43.58 41.82 19.74
C LYS A 281 44.80 40.89 19.75
N ASN A 282 44.92 40.30 18.60
CA ASN A 282 46.08 40.07 17.74
C ASN A 282 46.54 38.65 17.51
N THR A 283 46.35 38.28 16.27
CA THR A 283 47.31 37.61 15.36
C THR A 283 48.18 36.48 15.87
N ALA A 284 48.00 35.32 15.31
CA ALA A 284 49.00 34.55 14.56
C ALA A 284 48.47 33.23 14.00
N GLU A 285 48.77 33.03 12.79
CA GLU A 285 48.56 31.89 11.90
C GLU A 285 48.95 30.54 12.53
N LYS A 286 48.10 29.50 12.23
CA LYS A 286 48.67 28.19 11.87
C LYS A 286 47.64 27.39 11.05
N GLU A 287 48.11 27.00 9.89
CA GLU A 287 47.53 26.26 8.80
C GLU A 287 46.99 24.90 9.25
N GLY A 288 45.75 24.61 8.80
CA GLY A 288 45.21 23.25 8.65
C GLY A 288 44.38 23.25 7.38
N PRO A 289 44.27 22.17 6.58
CA PRO A 289 43.79 22.23 5.21
C PRO A 289 42.31 22.63 5.15
N GLY A 290 42.10 23.80 4.52
CA GLY A 290 40.77 24.32 4.26
C GLY A 290 40.09 23.52 3.16
N PHE A 291 38.82 23.15 3.42
CA PHE A 291 37.88 22.66 2.40
C PHE A 291 37.18 23.91 1.84
N GLU A 292 37.64 24.40 0.68
CA GLU A 292 36.90 25.40 -0.09
C GLU A 292 35.91 24.72 -1.01
N VAL A 293 34.64 25.07 -0.86
CA VAL A 293 33.59 24.80 -1.83
C VAL A 293 33.58 25.97 -2.80
N GLU A 294 34.17 25.80 -3.97
CA GLU A 294 33.98 26.73 -5.09
C GLU A 294 32.57 26.60 -5.64
N GLU A 295 31.74 27.57 -5.40
CA GLU A 295 30.53 27.80 -6.19
C GLU A 295 30.98 28.40 -7.53
N GLU A 296 31.02 27.56 -8.55
CA GLU A 296 31.19 28.00 -9.93
C GLU A 296 29.94 28.81 -10.34
N LYS A 297 30.11 30.13 -10.37
CA LYS A 297 29.18 31.02 -11.08
C LYS A 297 29.35 30.76 -12.56
N VAL A 298 28.46 29.99 -13.12
CA VAL A 298 28.33 29.88 -14.59
C VAL A 298 27.79 31.19 -15.10
N GLU A 299 28.67 32.03 -15.62
CA GLU A 299 28.28 33.13 -16.51
C GLU A 299 27.79 32.51 -17.83
N GLU A 300 26.49 32.49 -18.02
CA GLU A 300 25.88 32.23 -19.33
C GLU A 300 26.29 33.36 -20.31
N LYS A 301 27.28 33.08 -21.11
CA LYS A 301 27.51 33.85 -22.34
C LYS A 301 26.52 33.38 -23.39
N ALA A 302 25.44 34.14 -23.51
CA ALA A 302 24.51 34.04 -24.60
C ALA A 302 25.20 34.39 -25.91
N ASN A 303 25.55 33.38 -26.71
CA ASN A 303 25.82 33.49 -28.12
C ASN A 303 24.57 33.04 -28.91
N SER A 304 23.58 33.87 -28.94
CA SER A 304 22.51 33.80 -29.93
C SER A 304 22.90 34.62 -31.16
N LYS A 305 23.28 33.93 -32.21
CA LYS A 305 23.19 34.53 -33.55
C LYS A 305 21.72 34.61 -33.91
N THR A 306 21.08 35.71 -33.53
CA THR A 306 19.76 36.11 -33.97
C THR A 306 19.82 36.42 -35.45
N LEU A 307 19.11 35.67 -36.28
CA LEU A 307 18.64 36.11 -37.57
C LEU A 307 17.74 37.32 -37.32
N ALA A 308 18.17 38.45 -37.77
CA ALA A 308 17.42 39.68 -37.68
C ALA A 308 16.18 39.58 -38.57
N ASN A 309 15.04 39.32 -37.97
CA ASN A 309 13.72 39.68 -38.45
C ASN A 309 13.29 40.93 -37.72
N ASN A 310 13.01 41.98 -38.45
CA ASN A 310 12.42 43.25 -38.02
C ASN A 310 11.04 42.98 -37.39
N ASN A 311 10.96 42.66 -36.12
CA ASN A 311 9.73 42.71 -35.39
C ASN A 311 9.98 43.45 -34.07
N LEU A 312 9.16 44.44 -33.82
CA LEU A 312 8.97 45.06 -32.51
C LEU A 312 8.90 43.97 -31.43
N PRO A 313 9.41 44.20 -30.23
CA PRO A 313 9.29 43.20 -29.15
C PRO A 313 7.80 42.93 -28.93
N LEU A 314 7.36 41.73 -29.25
CA LEU A 314 5.98 41.30 -29.03
C LEU A 314 5.75 41.37 -27.51
N THR A 315 4.71 42.08 -27.10
CA THR A 315 4.26 42.07 -25.69
C THR A 315 3.90 40.62 -25.31
N PRO A 316 4.33 40.13 -24.14
CA PRO A 316 3.98 38.78 -23.69
C PRO A 316 2.47 38.56 -23.75
N ILE A 317 2.03 37.40 -24.17
CA ILE A 317 0.62 37.03 -24.21
C ILE A 317 0.05 37.07 -22.80
N ASN A 318 -1.10 37.75 -22.64
CA ASN A 318 -1.82 37.70 -21.39
C ASN A 318 -2.56 36.35 -21.26
N PRO A 319 -2.24 35.49 -20.30
CA PRO A 319 -2.87 34.16 -20.17
C PRO A 319 -4.39 34.25 -19.89
N HIS A 320 -4.87 35.43 -19.47
CA HIS A 320 -6.29 35.64 -19.19
C HIS A 320 -7.13 36.10 -20.40
N GLU A 321 -6.52 36.32 -21.54
CA GLU A 321 -7.30 36.60 -22.77
C GLU A 321 -7.94 35.34 -23.34
N PRO A 322 -9.16 35.44 -23.90
CA PRO A 322 -9.95 36.63 -24.16
C PRO A 322 -10.75 37.18 -22.93
N PHE A 323 -10.66 36.53 -21.79
CA PHE A 323 -11.50 36.89 -20.61
C PHE A 323 -10.77 37.78 -19.60
N SER A 324 -10.00 38.73 -20.06
CA SER A 324 -9.21 39.68 -19.21
C SER A 324 -10.06 40.50 -18.21
N LYS A 325 -11.39 40.61 -18.44
CA LYS A 325 -12.33 41.28 -17.53
C LYS A 325 -12.86 40.37 -16.42
N TRP A 326 -12.41 39.13 -16.34
CA TRP A 326 -12.79 38.18 -15.30
C TRP A 326 -12.42 38.70 -13.91
N LYS A 327 -13.36 38.57 -12.96
CA LYS A 327 -13.16 38.95 -11.56
C LYS A 327 -13.17 37.73 -10.69
N PHE A 328 -12.15 37.60 -9.84
CA PHE A 328 -12.15 36.53 -8.83
C PHE A 328 -13.31 36.74 -7.84
N PRO A 329 -13.89 35.69 -7.24
CA PRO A 329 -14.91 35.79 -6.24
C PRO A 329 -14.43 36.65 -5.07
N SER A 330 -15.30 37.61 -4.60
CA SER A 330 -14.97 38.40 -3.45
C SER A 330 -15.16 37.65 -2.15
N LEU A 331 -14.44 38.07 -1.11
CA LEU A 331 -14.57 37.46 0.22
C LEU A 331 -15.96 37.67 0.84
N ASP A 332 -16.71 38.65 0.38
CA ASP A 332 -18.07 38.97 0.88
C ASP A 332 -19.08 37.85 0.58
N LEU A 333 -18.75 36.94 -0.35
CA LEU A 333 -19.55 35.72 -0.64
C LEU A 333 -19.43 34.63 0.44
N LEU A 334 -18.45 34.79 1.32
CA LEU A 334 -18.16 33.88 2.42
C LEU A 334 -18.65 34.48 3.74
N LYS A 335 -19.06 33.61 4.65
CA LYS A 335 -19.56 34.01 5.96
C LYS A 335 -18.42 34.20 6.96
N GLU A 336 -18.38 35.33 7.59
CA GLU A 336 -17.52 35.58 8.74
C GLU A 336 -18.21 35.04 10.02
N TYR A 337 -17.52 34.11 10.71
CA TYR A 337 -18.00 33.58 11.98
C TYR A 337 -17.45 34.42 13.15
N THR A 338 -18.27 34.69 14.16
CA THR A 338 -17.90 35.49 15.36
C THR A 338 -16.70 34.93 16.12
N SER A 339 -16.33 33.65 15.88
CA SER A 339 -15.13 33.05 16.44
C SER A 339 -13.82 33.51 15.78
N ASP A 340 -13.87 34.08 14.58
CA ASP A 340 -12.66 34.45 13.84
C ASP A 340 -11.90 35.60 14.48
N SER A 341 -12.60 36.49 15.23
CA SER A 341 -12.04 37.64 15.93
C SER A 341 -11.56 37.36 17.36
N LYS A 342 -11.85 36.14 17.91
CA LYS A 342 -11.46 35.79 19.28
C LYS A 342 -10.18 34.94 19.29
N THR A 343 -9.16 35.40 20.00
CA THR A 343 -7.90 34.69 20.21
C THR A 343 -7.95 33.68 21.36
N ASN A 344 -8.90 33.81 22.28
CA ASN A 344 -9.04 32.91 23.44
C ASN A 344 -10.28 32.01 23.25
N TYR A 345 -10.04 30.79 22.80
CA TYR A 345 -11.08 29.79 22.54
C TYR A 345 -11.46 28.98 23.78
N VAL A 346 -10.61 28.96 24.82
CA VAL A 346 -10.79 28.17 26.05
C VAL A 346 -10.60 29.07 27.23
N SER A 347 -11.44 28.97 28.25
CA SER A 347 -11.28 29.76 29.47
C SER A 347 -10.02 29.30 30.26
N GLN A 348 -9.43 30.26 30.97
CA GLN A 348 -8.26 29.97 31.83
C GLN A 348 -8.57 28.89 32.87
N GLU A 349 -9.78 28.91 33.41
CA GLU A 349 -10.26 27.91 34.38
C GLU A 349 -10.31 26.50 33.81
N GLU A 350 -10.76 26.33 32.55
CA GLU A 350 -10.77 25.04 31.86
C GLU A 350 -9.35 24.52 31.61
N LEU A 351 -8.43 25.42 31.22
CA LEU A 351 -7.01 25.07 31.01
C LEU A 351 -6.35 24.59 32.31
N GLU A 352 -6.58 25.29 33.41
CA GLU A 352 -6.04 24.93 34.72
C GLU A 352 -6.65 23.65 35.26
N ALA A 353 -7.96 23.48 35.14
CA ALA A 353 -8.65 22.24 35.56
C ALA A 353 -8.16 21.03 34.80
N ASN A 354 -8.00 21.13 33.47
CA ASN A 354 -7.49 20.01 32.65
C ASN A 354 -6.03 19.71 32.97
N LYS A 355 -5.18 20.72 33.14
CA LYS A 355 -3.78 20.58 33.57
C LYS A 355 -3.72 19.80 34.90
N ASP A 356 -4.51 20.19 35.90
CA ASP A 356 -4.48 19.57 37.23
C ASP A 356 -4.98 18.12 37.21
N ARG A 357 -6.00 17.82 36.38
CA ARG A 357 -6.46 16.45 36.17
C ARG A 357 -5.40 15.58 35.51
N ILE A 358 -4.70 16.08 34.47
CA ILE A 358 -3.60 15.36 33.82
C ILE A 358 -2.47 15.09 34.81
N ILE A 359 -2.06 16.10 35.59
CA ILE A 359 -1.00 15.95 36.59
C ILE A 359 -1.40 14.93 37.65
N LYS A 360 -2.65 14.97 38.12
CA LYS A 360 -3.16 14.04 39.11
C LYS A 360 -3.09 12.58 38.62
N VAL A 361 -3.63 12.31 37.43
CA VAL A 361 -3.59 10.94 36.87
C VAL A 361 -2.15 10.46 36.71
N LEU A 362 -1.26 11.27 36.14
CA LEU A 362 0.13 10.88 35.97
C LEU A 362 0.82 10.58 37.30
N ASN A 363 0.56 11.38 38.34
CA ASN A 363 1.11 11.16 39.68
C ASN A 363 0.53 9.91 40.37
N ASP A 364 -0.78 9.67 40.24
CA ASP A 364 -1.47 8.49 40.80
C ASP A 364 -0.89 7.18 40.24
N PHE A 365 -0.46 7.19 38.96
CA PHE A 365 0.25 6.06 38.32
C PHE A 365 1.79 6.13 38.48
N GLY A 366 2.31 7.01 39.32
CA GLY A 366 3.76 7.11 39.61
C GLY A 366 4.57 7.60 38.41
N VAL A 367 4.02 8.50 37.62
CA VAL A 367 4.69 9.22 36.51
C VAL A 367 4.95 10.64 36.97
N GLN A 368 6.18 10.97 37.32
CA GLN A 368 6.56 12.34 37.66
C GLN A 368 6.85 13.17 36.43
N ILE A 369 6.35 14.41 36.41
CA ILE A 369 6.58 15.37 35.35
C ILE A 369 7.38 16.58 35.84
N ARG A 370 8.24 17.16 34.98
CA ARG A 370 9.05 18.31 35.27
C ARG A 370 8.29 19.61 35.02
N SER A 371 7.60 19.69 33.88
CA SER A 371 6.85 20.84 33.45
C SER A 371 5.72 20.46 32.52
N ILE A 372 4.68 21.28 32.48
CA ILE A 372 3.56 21.19 31.56
C ILE A 372 3.30 22.55 30.95
N ARG A 373 3.09 22.62 29.62
CA ARG A 373 2.76 23.82 28.87
C ARG A 373 1.53 23.55 28.01
N ALA A 374 0.57 24.46 28.03
CA ALA A 374 -0.63 24.37 27.19
C ALA A 374 -0.51 25.30 25.98
N THR A 375 -0.86 24.78 24.79
CA THR A 375 -1.03 25.55 23.55
C THR A 375 -2.46 25.38 23.08
N VAL A 376 -3.22 26.46 23.04
CA VAL A 376 -4.65 26.44 22.70
C VAL A 376 -4.83 26.54 21.20
N GLY A 377 -5.48 25.55 20.63
CA GLY A 377 -5.89 25.53 19.21
C GLY A 377 -7.40 25.72 19.03
N PRO A 378 -7.89 25.74 17.77
CA PRO A 378 -9.30 26.01 17.50
C PRO A 378 -10.25 24.92 18.01
N THR A 379 -9.86 23.66 17.98
CA THR A 379 -10.70 22.51 18.36
C THR A 379 -10.11 21.67 19.47
N ILE A 380 -8.82 21.75 19.67
CA ILE A 380 -8.07 21.01 20.69
C ILE A 380 -7.07 21.91 21.38
N THR A 381 -6.73 21.55 22.61
CA THR A 381 -5.60 22.12 23.37
C THR A 381 -4.49 21.09 23.48
N LEU A 382 -3.27 21.46 23.11
CA LEU A 382 -2.07 20.63 23.24
C LEU A 382 -1.40 20.90 24.59
N TYR A 383 -1.31 19.89 25.45
CA TYR A 383 -0.52 19.91 26.67
C TYR A 383 0.83 19.25 26.41
N GLU A 384 1.90 20.07 26.33
CA GLU A 384 3.29 19.60 26.20
C GLU A 384 3.85 19.29 27.58
N ILE A 385 4.23 18.03 27.82
CA ILE A 385 4.73 17.56 29.09
C ILE A 385 6.21 17.19 28.95
N THR A 386 7.03 17.68 29.87
CA THR A 386 8.41 17.20 30.06
C THR A 386 8.43 16.17 31.18
N PRO A 387 8.66 14.88 30.88
CA PRO A 387 8.74 13.88 31.94
C PRO A 387 10.00 14.07 32.80
N ALA A 388 9.96 13.60 34.05
CA ALA A 388 11.15 13.54 34.88
C ALA A 388 12.15 12.50 34.36
N GLN A 389 13.41 12.59 34.79
CA GLN A 389 14.45 11.61 34.40
C GLN A 389 14.07 10.20 34.85
N GLY A 390 14.31 9.21 33.99
CA GLY A 390 14.00 7.80 34.29
C GLY A 390 12.55 7.37 33.97
N VAL A 391 11.66 8.28 33.57
CA VAL A 391 10.29 7.93 33.16
C VAL A 391 10.29 7.36 31.73
N ARG A 392 9.80 6.14 31.57
CA ARG A 392 9.65 5.51 30.24
C ARG A 392 8.45 6.12 29.50
N ILE A 393 8.65 6.51 28.24
CA ILE A 393 7.62 7.07 27.37
C ILE A 393 6.40 6.13 27.24
N SER A 394 6.64 4.82 27.13
CA SER A 394 5.58 3.81 27.03
C SER A 394 4.63 3.83 28.23
N LYS A 395 5.12 4.15 29.44
CA LYS A 395 4.28 4.24 30.63
C LYS A 395 3.24 5.36 30.50
N ILE A 396 3.63 6.52 29.95
CA ILE A 396 2.70 7.64 29.71
C ILE A 396 1.72 7.30 28.57
N LYS A 397 2.22 6.68 27.51
CA LYS A 397 1.39 6.32 26.36
C LYS A 397 0.28 5.32 26.71
N ASN A 398 0.56 4.40 27.63
CA ASN A 398 -0.42 3.42 28.08
C ASN A 398 -1.50 3.98 29.01
N LEU A 399 -1.34 5.22 29.49
CA LEU A 399 -2.32 5.92 30.33
C LEU A 399 -3.29 6.79 29.51
N GLU A 400 -3.34 6.61 28.19
CA GLU A 400 -4.20 7.39 27.30
C GLU A 400 -5.66 7.30 27.69
N ASP A 401 -6.17 6.09 27.93
CA ASP A 401 -7.56 5.86 28.30
C ASP A 401 -7.88 6.39 29.72
N ASP A 402 -6.94 6.24 30.66
CA ASP A 402 -7.09 6.74 32.04
C ASP A 402 -7.16 8.28 32.08
N ILE A 403 -6.31 8.94 31.29
CA ILE A 403 -6.32 10.41 31.14
C ILE A 403 -7.60 10.85 30.46
N ALA A 404 -8.05 10.16 29.40
CA ALA A 404 -9.29 10.47 28.69
C ALA A 404 -10.50 10.37 29.62
N LEU A 405 -10.56 9.33 30.45
CA LEU A 405 -11.61 9.13 31.45
C LEU A 405 -11.62 10.25 32.49
N SER A 406 -10.46 10.61 33.05
CA SER A 406 -10.33 11.68 34.04
C SER A 406 -10.75 13.04 33.50
N LEU A 407 -10.47 13.32 32.24
CA LEU A 407 -10.84 14.55 31.54
C LEU A 407 -12.30 14.54 31.07
N ALA A 408 -13.01 13.42 31.16
CA ALA A 408 -14.32 13.20 30.56
C ALA A 408 -14.35 13.54 29.05
N ALA A 409 -13.23 13.32 28.36
CA ALA A 409 -13.05 13.64 26.95
C ALA A 409 -13.46 12.44 26.06
N ILE A 410 -14.09 12.73 24.92
CA ILE A 410 -14.53 11.68 23.96
C ILE A 410 -13.35 10.91 23.34
N GLY A 411 -12.15 11.47 23.46
CA GLY A 411 -10.88 10.86 23.02
C GLY A 411 -9.77 11.89 23.20
N ILE A 412 -8.61 11.39 23.56
CA ILE A 412 -7.39 12.19 23.57
C ILE A 412 -6.40 11.52 22.62
N ARG A 413 -5.32 12.19 22.28
CA ARG A 413 -4.24 11.59 21.48
C ARG A 413 -2.90 11.94 22.11
N ILE A 414 -2.07 10.94 22.34
CA ILE A 414 -0.73 11.13 22.88
C ILE A 414 0.31 11.03 21.78
N ILE A 415 1.06 12.10 21.57
CA ILE A 415 2.21 12.18 20.65
C ILE A 415 3.49 12.02 21.48
N ALA A 416 4.12 10.86 21.37
CA ALA A 416 5.28 10.57 22.18
C ALA A 416 6.36 9.78 21.41
N PRO A 417 7.54 10.36 21.16
CA PRO A 417 7.93 11.74 21.45
C PRO A 417 7.34 12.75 20.44
N MET A 418 7.32 14.03 20.81
CA MET A 418 6.99 15.09 19.85
C MET A 418 8.14 15.29 18.87
N PRO A 419 7.87 15.37 17.55
CA PRO A 419 8.91 15.58 16.54
C PRO A 419 9.75 16.85 16.83
N GLY A 420 11.07 16.70 16.82
CA GLY A 420 12.01 17.80 17.08
C GLY A 420 12.02 18.35 18.51
N LYS A 421 11.26 17.76 19.45
CA LYS A 421 11.21 18.18 20.85
C LYS A 421 11.40 16.98 21.79
N GLY A 422 12.07 17.17 22.91
CA GLY A 422 12.22 16.16 23.97
C GLY A 422 10.99 16.03 24.89
N THR A 423 9.79 16.39 24.41
CA THR A 423 8.53 16.47 25.16
C THR A 423 7.50 15.48 24.65
N ILE A 424 6.47 15.25 25.44
CA ILE A 424 5.31 14.43 25.09
C ILE A 424 4.12 15.38 24.96
N GLY A 425 3.37 15.28 23.86
CA GLY A 425 2.16 16.06 23.64
C GLY A 425 0.92 15.23 23.99
N ILE A 426 0.01 15.81 24.77
CA ILE A 426 -1.35 15.30 25.00
C ILE A 426 -2.32 16.27 24.36
N GLU A 427 -3.00 15.82 23.33
CA GLU A 427 -4.02 16.59 22.62
C GLU A 427 -5.39 16.33 23.28
N VAL A 428 -5.99 17.36 23.85
CA VAL A 428 -7.29 17.30 24.56
C VAL A 428 -8.32 18.11 23.79
N PRO A 429 -9.49 17.56 23.46
CA PRO A 429 -10.58 18.29 22.83
C PRO A 429 -11.07 19.45 23.70
N ASN A 430 -11.28 20.63 23.10
CA ASN A 430 -11.87 21.76 23.77
C ASN A 430 -13.38 21.49 24.05
N ALA A 431 -13.89 21.92 25.19
CA ALA A 431 -15.30 21.77 25.54
C ALA A 431 -16.22 22.48 24.52
N LYS A 432 -15.77 23.59 23.96
CA LYS A 432 -16.46 24.36 22.92
C LYS A 432 -15.51 24.54 21.73
N PRO A 433 -15.48 23.63 20.76
CA PRO A 433 -14.63 23.76 19.57
C PRO A 433 -15.12 24.94 18.71
N ASN A 434 -14.17 25.70 18.15
CA ASN A 434 -14.47 26.81 17.25
C ASN A 434 -14.45 26.38 15.79
N ILE A 435 -15.31 27.03 15.00
CA ILE A 435 -15.34 26.86 13.54
C ILE A 435 -14.18 27.63 12.94
N VAL A 436 -13.39 26.98 12.11
CA VAL A 436 -12.37 27.62 11.27
C VAL A 436 -13.04 27.98 9.94
N SER A 437 -13.41 29.23 9.74
CA SER A 437 -14.11 29.64 8.52
C SER A 437 -13.19 29.68 7.31
N MET A 438 -13.72 29.36 6.13
CA MET A 438 -13.01 29.56 4.86
C MET A 438 -12.63 31.00 4.63
N PHE A 439 -13.51 31.97 5.05
CA PHE A 439 -13.22 33.38 5.03
C PHE A 439 -11.88 33.71 5.72
N SER A 440 -11.69 33.25 6.95
CA SER A 440 -10.47 33.58 7.73
C SER A 440 -9.20 33.01 7.09
N ILE A 441 -9.29 31.89 6.36
CA ILE A 441 -8.16 31.27 5.67
C ILE A 441 -7.82 32.05 4.40
N LEU A 442 -8.82 32.31 3.56
CA LEU A 442 -8.62 33.02 2.30
C LEU A 442 -8.22 34.47 2.50
N ASN A 443 -8.70 35.11 3.58
CA ASN A 443 -8.31 36.49 3.94
C ASN A 443 -6.90 36.60 4.55
N SER A 444 -6.25 35.48 4.84
CA SER A 444 -4.89 35.49 5.42
C SER A 444 -3.84 35.95 4.40
N ARG A 445 -2.84 36.72 4.89
CA ARG A 445 -1.69 37.13 4.05
C ARG A 445 -1.00 35.92 3.39
N LYS A 446 -0.90 34.82 4.11
CA LYS A 446 -0.26 33.56 3.61
C LYS A 446 -0.96 33.04 2.36
N PHE A 447 -2.29 33.15 2.27
CA PHE A 447 -3.04 32.77 1.07
C PHE A 447 -2.97 33.83 -0.01
N GLN A 448 -3.17 35.08 0.34
CA GLN A 448 -3.22 36.19 -0.63
C GLN A 448 -1.88 36.38 -1.35
N ASP A 449 -0.77 36.34 -0.63
CA ASP A 449 0.59 36.52 -1.16
C ASP A 449 1.20 35.20 -1.72
N SER A 450 0.43 34.10 -1.76
CA SER A 450 0.93 32.80 -2.18
C SER A 450 1.28 32.78 -3.66
N THR A 451 2.48 32.28 -3.97
CA THR A 451 3.02 32.02 -5.32
C THR A 451 2.90 30.56 -5.76
N MET A 452 2.12 29.76 -5.03
CA MET A 452 1.86 28.35 -5.35
C MET A 452 1.09 28.23 -6.67
N GLU A 453 1.40 27.20 -7.46
CA GLU A 453 0.71 26.96 -8.73
C GLU A 453 -0.75 26.52 -8.51
N LEU A 454 -1.00 25.60 -7.59
CA LEU A 454 -2.35 25.13 -7.24
C LEU A 454 -2.52 25.15 -5.71
N PRO A 455 -2.74 26.33 -5.11
CA PRO A 455 -2.84 26.47 -3.66
C PRO A 455 -4.14 25.85 -3.15
N ILE A 456 -4.02 24.92 -2.21
CA ILE A 456 -5.11 24.34 -1.46
C ILE A 456 -5.01 24.80 -0.02
N ALA A 457 -5.98 25.57 0.45
CA ALA A 457 -6.09 26.01 1.82
C ALA A 457 -6.85 24.97 2.64
N LEU A 458 -6.13 24.16 3.40
CA LEU A 458 -6.70 23.04 4.14
C LEU A 458 -7.37 23.46 5.45
N GLY A 459 -6.87 24.50 6.12
CA GLY A 459 -7.42 24.95 7.41
C GLY A 459 -6.39 25.57 8.34
N LYS A 460 -6.53 25.34 9.66
CA LYS A 460 -5.58 25.81 10.69
C LYS A 460 -4.97 24.66 11.47
N THR A 461 -3.68 24.79 11.80
CA THR A 461 -2.96 23.87 12.69
C THR A 461 -3.39 24.04 14.15
N ILE A 462 -2.88 23.20 15.04
CA ILE A 462 -3.04 23.31 16.50
C ILE A 462 -2.51 24.66 17.01
N THR A 463 -1.47 25.21 16.37
CA THR A 463 -0.89 26.52 16.71
C THR A 463 -1.65 27.68 16.10
N ASN A 464 -2.83 27.44 15.55
CA ASN A 464 -3.71 28.42 14.91
C ASN A 464 -3.12 29.08 13.63
N GLU A 465 -2.09 28.44 13.04
CA GLU A 465 -1.50 28.90 11.78
C GLU A 465 -2.25 28.33 10.58
N VAL A 466 -2.42 29.17 9.55
CA VAL A 466 -3.02 28.73 8.29
C VAL A 466 -2.15 27.67 7.64
N TYR A 467 -2.75 26.51 7.35
CA TYR A 467 -2.11 25.38 6.68
C TYR A 467 -2.59 25.24 5.25
N MET A 468 -1.67 25.34 4.32
CA MET A 468 -1.95 25.26 2.89
C MET A 468 -0.85 24.49 2.19
N VAL A 469 -1.20 23.83 1.10
CA VAL A 469 -0.31 23.00 0.29
C VAL A 469 -0.46 23.33 -1.19
N ASP A 470 0.56 23.06 -1.96
CA ASP A 470 0.56 23.20 -3.41
C ASP A 470 0.30 21.83 -4.07
N LEU A 471 -0.87 21.66 -4.69
CA LEU A 471 -1.24 20.40 -5.36
C LEU A 471 -0.30 20.08 -6.53
N ALA A 472 0.28 21.08 -7.18
CA ALA A 472 1.26 20.85 -8.24
C ALA A 472 2.56 20.21 -7.73
N LYS A 473 2.92 20.46 -6.46
CA LYS A 473 4.07 19.79 -5.80
C LYS A 473 3.71 18.44 -5.24
N ILE A 474 2.44 18.27 -4.79
CA ILE A 474 1.88 17.01 -4.28
C ILE A 474 0.87 16.54 -5.32
N PRO A 475 1.30 15.83 -6.34
CA PRO A 475 0.53 15.71 -7.58
C PRO A 475 -0.84 15.05 -7.40
N HIS A 476 -0.97 14.16 -6.43
CA HIS A 476 -2.19 13.39 -6.19
C HIS A 476 -2.47 13.30 -4.70
N LEU A 477 -3.75 13.39 -4.35
CA LEU A 477 -4.22 13.45 -2.97
C LEU A 477 -5.29 12.37 -2.72
N LEU A 478 -5.07 11.56 -1.69
CA LEU A 478 -6.06 10.61 -1.17
C LEU A 478 -6.76 11.23 0.03
N VAL A 479 -8.09 11.26 0.02
CA VAL A 479 -8.91 11.80 1.10
C VAL A 479 -9.83 10.69 1.63
N ALA A 480 -9.78 10.38 2.92
CA ALA A 480 -10.66 9.38 3.48
C ALA A 480 -11.20 9.77 4.86
N GLY A 481 -12.38 9.25 5.22
CA GLY A 481 -13.00 9.50 6.51
C GLY A 481 -14.40 8.93 6.59
N ALA A 482 -14.88 8.66 7.81
CA ALA A 482 -16.24 8.16 8.02
C ALA A 482 -17.29 9.21 7.64
N THR A 483 -18.51 8.75 7.38
CA THR A 483 -19.64 9.62 7.02
C THR A 483 -19.88 10.70 8.09
N GLY A 484 -20.09 11.94 7.66
CA GLY A 484 -20.34 13.09 8.56
C GLY A 484 -19.13 13.61 9.33
N GLN A 485 -17.92 13.12 9.05
CA GLN A 485 -16.70 13.54 9.76
C GLN A 485 -15.95 14.71 9.09
N GLY A 486 -16.44 15.21 7.95
CA GLY A 486 -15.90 16.41 7.28
C GLY A 486 -15.29 16.18 5.90
N LYS A 487 -15.37 14.96 5.31
CA LYS A 487 -14.83 14.65 3.97
C LYS A 487 -15.37 15.62 2.91
N SER A 488 -16.67 15.78 2.80
CA SER A 488 -17.32 16.67 1.82
C SER A 488 -16.98 18.14 2.04
N VAL A 489 -16.92 18.58 3.31
CA VAL A 489 -16.46 19.93 3.66
C VAL A 489 -15.00 20.15 3.22
N GLY A 490 -14.13 19.13 3.41
CA GLY A 490 -12.74 19.18 2.95
C GLY A 490 -12.61 19.28 1.44
N LEU A 491 -13.41 18.54 0.69
CA LEU A 491 -13.43 18.64 -0.77
C LEU A 491 -13.93 20.01 -1.23
N ASN A 492 -14.99 20.54 -0.59
CA ASN A 492 -15.48 21.90 -0.86
C ASN A 492 -14.42 22.98 -0.54
N ALA A 493 -13.69 22.83 0.57
CA ALA A 493 -12.61 23.76 0.91
C ALA A 493 -11.48 23.75 -0.13
N ILE A 494 -11.15 22.58 -0.65
CA ILE A 494 -10.16 22.42 -1.73
C ILE A 494 -10.62 23.11 -3.01
N ILE A 495 -11.84 22.82 -3.47
CA ILE A 495 -12.39 23.39 -4.70
C ILE A 495 -12.50 24.93 -4.55
N THR A 496 -13.05 25.41 -3.44
CA THR A 496 -13.17 26.85 -3.16
C THR A 496 -11.80 27.54 -3.18
N SER A 497 -10.77 26.94 -2.60
CA SER A 497 -9.39 27.47 -2.64
C SER A 497 -8.90 27.69 -4.06
N LEU A 498 -9.15 26.73 -4.95
CA LEU A 498 -8.74 26.80 -6.34
C LEU A 498 -9.52 27.86 -7.11
N LEU A 499 -10.84 27.96 -6.90
CA LEU A 499 -11.72 28.94 -7.56
C LEU A 499 -11.40 30.39 -7.16
N TYR A 500 -10.89 30.62 -5.95
CA TYR A 500 -10.47 31.95 -5.47
C TYR A 500 -9.09 32.39 -5.97
N LYS A 501 -8.29 31.48 -6.53
CA LYS A 501 -6.90 31.79 -6.90
C LYS A 501 -6.58 31.58 -8.37
N LYS A 502 -7.38 30.82 -9.13
CA LYS A 502 -7.10 30.45 -10.52
C LYS A 502 -8.15 30.98 -11.47
N HIS A 503 -7.65 31.47 -12.61
CA HIS A 503 -8.48 31.92 -13.73
C HIS A 503 -9.02 30.71 -14.52
N PRO A 504 -10.21 30.79 -15.18
CA PRO A 504 -10.74 29.68 -15.99
C PRO A 504 -9.82 29.19 -17.08
N ASN A 505 -8.96 30.06 -17.63
CA ASN A 505 -7.96 29.65 -18.62
C ASN A 505 -6.76 28.89 -18.02
N GLU A 506 -6.53 29.02 -16.70
CA GLU A 506 -5.41 28.37 -16.02
C GLU A 506 -5.78 27.05 -15.36
N LEU A 507 -7.08 26.85 -15.09
CA LEU A 507 -7.57 25.70 -14.35
C LEU A 507 -8.83 25.12 -14.98
N LYS A 508 -8.84 23.79 -15.13
CA LYS A 508 -10.05 23.00 -15.43
C LYS A 508 -10.23 21.91 -14.37
N ILE A 509 -11.49 21.55 -14.12
CA ILE A 509 -11.88 20.59 -13.08
C ILE A 509 -12.74 19.49 -13.72
N VAL A 510 -12.47 18.25 -13.37
CA VAL A 510 -13.34 17.10 -13.69
C VAL A 510 -13.93 16.59 -12.39
N LEU A 511 -15.26 16.63 -12.26
CA LEU A 511 -15.98 16.19 -11.05
C LEU A 511 -16.68 14.88 -11.31
N VAL A 512 -16.40 13.90 -10.44
CA VAL A 512 -17.01 12.56 -10.48
C VAL A 512 -17.75 12.32 -9.16
N ASP A 513 -19.09 12.19 -9.26
CA ASP A 513 -19.99 11.97 -8.13
C ASP A 513 -20.98 10.83 -8.38
N PRO A 514 -20.60 9.58 -8.13
CA PRO A 514 -21.46 8.42 -8.36
C PRO A 514 -22.77 8.46 -7.55
N LYS A 515 -22.80 9.23 -6.46
CA LYS A 515 -23.95 9.34 -5.56
C LYS A 515 -24.92 10.46 -5.90
N LYS A 516 -24.55 11.39 -6.78
CA LYS A 516 -25.35 12.56 -7.20
C LYS A 516 -25.71 13.52 -6.05
N VAL A 517 -24.87 13.64 -5.03
CA VAL A 517 -25.17 14.39 -3.81
C VAL A 517 -24.26 15.57 -3.57
N GLU A 518 -22.93 15.33 -3.66
CA GLU A 518 -21.92 16.26 -3.14
C GLU A 518 -21.57 17.40 -4.12
N PHE A 519 -21.49 17.09 -5.42
CA PHE A 519 -20.96 18.05 -6.41
C PHE A 519 -22.02 18.74 -7.26
N SER A 520 -23.31 18.44 -7.11
CA SER A 520 -24.39 19.06 -7.89
C SER A 520 -24.40 20.60 -7.79
N VAL A 521 -23.95 21.15 -6.68
CA VAL A 521 -23.82 22.60 -6.42
C VAL A 521 -22.82 23.31 -7.35
N TYR A 522 -21.89 22.56 -7.98
CA TYR A 522 -20.91 23.09 -8.94
C TYR A 522 -21.36 23.09 -10.39
N SER A 523 -22.54 22.55 -10.73
CA SER A 523 -23.05 22.55 -12.10
C SER A 523 -23.06 23.94 -12.77
N PRO A 524 -23.32 25.07 -12.06
CA PRO A 524 -23.33 26.39 -12.71
C PRO A 524 -21.95 26.82 -13.26
N ILE A 525 -20.84 26.31 -12.77
CA ILE A 525 -19.49 26.65 -13.23
C ILE A 525 -18.97 25.71 -14.33
N ALA A 526 -19.83 24.89 -14.91
CA ALA A 526 -19.44 23.90 -15.92
C ALA A 526 -18.70 24.54 -17.10
N LYS A 527 -19.28 25.55 -17.73
CA LYS A 527 -18.71 26.23 -18.90
C LYS A 527 -17.31 26.82 -18.62
N PRO A 528 -17.09 27.62 -17.57
CA PRO A 528 -15.79 28.24 -17.37
C PRO A 528 -14.74 27.27 -16.81
N PHE A 529 -15.09 26.35 -15.92
CA PHE A 529 -14.10 25.60 -15.16
C PHE A 529 -14.07 24.11 -15.38
N MET A 530 -15.07 23.49 -16.05
CA MET A 530 -15.05 22.04 -16.21
C MET A 530 -14.41 21.60 -17.52
N ALA A 531 -13.93 20.36 -17.51
CA ALA A 531 -13.51 19.61 -18.68
C ALA A 531 -14.41 18.38 -18.79
N ALA A 532 -14.89 18.08 -19.99
CA ALA A 532 -15.83 16.99 -20.25
C ALA A 532 -15.56 16.36 -21.63
N VAL A 533 -15.94 15.09 -21.79
CA VAL A 533 -16.05 14.46 -23.11
C VAL A 533 -17.32 15.00 -23.80
N GLU A 534 -17.30 15.14 -25.10
CA GLU A 534 -18.37 15.78 -25.89
C GLU A 534 -19.79 15.31 -25.52
N GLU A 535 -19.99 14.01 -25.35
CA GLU A 535 -21.27 13.41 -24.91
C GLU A 535 -21.78 13.88 -23.55
N ASN A 536 -20.93 14.49 -22.73
CA ASN A 536 -21.21 14.88 -21.34
C ASN A 536 -21.38 16.41 -21.16
N GLU A 537 -21.46 17.19 -22.22
CA GLU A 537 -21.60 18.65 -22.14
C GLU A 537 -22.85 19.11 -21.37
N GLU A 538 -23.95 18.36 -21.48
CA GLU A 538 -25.21 18.67 -20.77
C GLU A 538 -25.17 18.28 -19.30
N GLU A 539 -24.42 17.22 -18.93
CA GLU A 539 -24.21 16.74 -17.57
C GLU A 539 -22.71 16.76 -17.22
N PRO A 540 -22.14 17.91 -16.90
CA PRO A 540 -20.69 18.06 -16.71
C PRO A 540 -20.16 17.37 -15.46
N ILE A 541 -21.03 17.03 -14.50
CA ILE A 541 -20.69 16.22 -13.33
C ILE A 541 -20.97 14.76 -13.66
N ILE A 542 -19.93 13.97 -13.66
CA ILE A 542 -20.00 12.59 -14.12
C ILE A 542 -20.54 11.70 -13.01
N THR A 543 -21.68 11.09 -13.24
CA THR A 543 -22.38 10.24 -12.26
C THR A 543 -22.45 8.78 -12.68
N ASP A 544 -22.36 8.48 -13.96
CA ASP A 544 -22.39 7.14 -14.52
C ASP A 544 -20.99 6.53 -14.60
N VAL A 545 -20.85 5.27 -14.18
CA VAL A 545 -19.57 4.57 -14.09
C VAL A 545 -18.91 4.38 -15.48
N GLN A 546 -19.70 4.12 -16.54
CA GLN A 546 -19.17 3.94 -17.90
C GLN A 546 -18.64 5.27 -18.42
N LYS A 547 -19.36 6.36 -18.18
CA LYS A 547 -18.90 7.72 -18.52
C LYS A 547 -17.61 8.08 -17.75
N VAL A 548 -17.46 7.63 -16.48
CA VAL A 548 -16.20 7.79 -15.72
C VAL A 548 -15.06 7.05 -16.39
N VAL A 549 -15.27 5.79 -16.78
CA VAL A 549 -14.24 4.99 -17.49
C VAL A 549 -13.83 5.67 -18.80
N LYS A 550 -14.82 6.13 -19.60
CA LYS A 550 -14.58 6.85 -20.86
C LYS A 550 -13.76 8.12 -20.62
N THR A 551 -14.14 8.94 -19.64
CA THR A 551 -13.42 10.18 -19.29
C THR A 551 -12.00 9.91 -18.80
N LEU A 552 -11.78 8.90 -17.96
CA LEU A 552 -10.45 8.53 -17.49
C LEU A 552 -9.55 8.01 -18.63
N LYS A 553 -10.10 7.24 -19.59
CA LYS A 553 -9.40 6.82 -20.80
C LYS A 553 -9.07 8.01 -21.69
N GLY A 554 -10.01 8.95 -21.88
CA GLY A 554 -9.80 10.20 -22.60
C GLY A 554 -8.72 11.09 -21.99
N LEU A 555 -8.68 11.19 -20.65
CA LEU A 555 -7.60 11.88 -19.94
C LEU A 555 -6.23 11.22 -20.16
N CYS A 556 -6.18 9.90 -20.36
CA CYS A 556 -4.94 9.22 -20.75
C CYS A 556 -4.50 9.59 -22.17
N VAL A 557 -5.43 9.75 -23.10
CA VAL A 557 -5.12 10.23 -24.46
C VAL A 557 -4.61 11.67 -24.40
N LEU A 558 -5.33 12.56 -23.75
CA LEU A 558 -4.91 13.96 -23.55
C LEU A 558 -3.54 14.06 -22.86
N MET A 559 -3.24 13.14 -21.95
CA MET A 559 -1.92 13.05 -21.29
C MET A 559 -0.83 12.79 -22.33
N ASP A 560 -1.03 11.83 -23.22
CA ASP A 560 -0.06 11.47 -24.25
C ASP A 560 0.14 12.63 -25.25
N GLU A 561 -0.94 13.28 -25.69
CA GLU A 561 -0.88 14.48 -26.56
C GLU A 561 -0.10 15.62 -25.90
N ARG A 562 -0.32 15.90 -24.63
CA ARG A 562 0.44 16.92 -23.89
C ARG A 562 1.93 16.57 -23.77
N TYR A 563 2.27 15.30 -23.63
CA TYR A 563 3.66 14.85 -23.65
C TYR A 563 4.33 15.09 -25.00
N ASP A 564 3.61 14.87 -26.10
CA ASP A 564 4.12 15.13 -27.45
C ASP A 564 4.36 16.64 -27.66
N LEU A 565 3.47 17.50 -27.17
CA LEU A 565 3.65 18.95 -27.19
C LEU A 565 4.84 19.42 -26.33
N LEU A 566 5.03 18.84 -25.12
CA LEU A 566 6.21 19.13 -24.29
C LEU A 566 7.50 18.72 -24.98
N LYS A 567 7.50 17.57 -25.65
CA LYS A 567 8.63 17.06 -26.42
C LYS A 567 8.96 17.95 -27.61
N ALA A 568 7.93 18.38 -28.37
CA ALA A 568 8.10 19.32 -29.49
C ALA A 568 8.68 20.66 -29.02
N ALA A 569 8.17 21.19 -27.90
CA ALA A 569 8.65 22.42 -27.26
C ALA A 569 10.02 22.26 -26.55
N ARG A 570 10.55 21.04 -26.41
CA ARG A 570 11.80 20.71 -25.71
C ARG A 570 11.81 21.24 -24.26
N VAL A 571 10.74 20.97 -23.52
CA VAL A 571 10.59 21.34 -22.10
C VAL A 571 10.22 20.12 -21.26
N ARG A 572 10.39 20.24 -19.92
CA ARG A 572 10.19 19.12 -18.99
C ARG A 572 8.85 19.12 -18.28
N ASN A 573 8.18 20.26 -18.22
CA ASN A 573 6.94 20.41 -17.47
C ASN A 573 6.05 21.53 -18.04
N ILE A 574 4.78 21.49 -17.67
CA ILE A 574 3.75 22.44 -18.08
C ILE A 574 4.10 23.90 -17.77
N LYS A 575 4.80 24.17 -16.65
CA LYS A 575 5.17 25.52 -16.26
C LYS A 575 6.18 26.14 -17.25
N GLU A 576 7.23 25.39 -17.59
CA GLU A 576 8.20 25.80 -18.60
C GLU A 576 7.55 25.96 -19.98
N TYR A 577 6.64 25.05 -20.33
CA TYR A 577 5.89 25.10 -21.58
C TYR A 577 5.04 26.38 -21.67
N ASN A 578 4.21 26.64 -20.69
CA ASN A 578 3.37 27.82 -20.64
C ASN A 578 4.18 29.13 -20.63
N GLN A 579 5.35 29.14 -19.93
CA GLN A 579 6.23 30.31 -19.99
C GLN A 579 6.78 30.57 -21.38
N LYS A 580 7.19 29.54 -22.14
CA LYS A 580 7.63 29.68 -23.53
C LYS A 580 6.49 30.15 -24.43
N PHE A 581 5.29 29.57 -24.26
CA PHE A 581 4.12 29.99 -25.03
C PHE A 581 3.80 31.48 -24.81
N LEU A 582 3.76 31.95 -23.57
CA LEU A 582 3.48 33.35 -23.22
C LEU A 582 4.56 34.32 -23.75
N ARG A 583 5.78 33.83 -24.02
CA ARG A 583 6.87 34.61 -24.61
C ARG A 583 6.89 34.56 -26.13
N HIS A 584 5.90 33.98 -26.80
CA HIS A 584 5.86 33.73 -28.25
C HIS A 584 7.03 32.90 -28.78
N GLU A 585 7.58 32.00 -27.93
CA GLU A 585 8.65 31.09 -28.36
C GLU A 585 8.10 29.81 -29.02
N LEU A 586 6.78 29.58 -28.94
CA LEU A 586 6.06 28.45 -29.51
C LEU A 586 5.04 28.95 -30.56
N ASN A 587 4.98 28.24 -31.70
CA ASN A 587 4.10 28.65 -32.80
C ASN A 587 2.71 28.01 -32.64
N PRO A 588 1.62 28.81 -32.53
CA PRO A 588 0.25 28.27 -32.49
C PRO A 588 -0.16 27.49 -33.76
N GLU A 589 0.41 27.82 -34.93
CA GLU A 589 0.14 27.10 -36.20
C GLU A 589 0.67 25.66 -36.20
N GLU A 590 1.59 25.33 -35.30
CA GLU A 590 2.12 23.98 -35.05
C GLU A 590 1.32 23.24 -33.97
N GLY A 591 0.16 23.75 -33.58
CA GLY A 591 -0.72 23.14 -32.58
C GLY A 591 -0.35 23.47 -31.14
N HIS A 592 0.56 24.43 -30.92
CA HIS A 592 0.88 24.86 -29.55
C HIS A 592 -0.21 25.80 -29.02
N GLU A 593 -0.68 25.54 -27.81
CA GLU A 593 -1.67 26.33 -27.09
C GLU A 593 -1.30 26.48 -25.61
N PHE A 594 -1.92 27.43 -24.91
CA PHE A 594 -1.74 27.53 -23.47
C PHE A 594 -2.42 26.36 -22.77
N MET A 595 -1.65 25.61 -21.99
CA MET A 595 -2.16 24.43 -21.29
C MET A 595 -2.70 24.77 -19.90
N PRO A 596 -4.01 24.63 -19.63
CA PRO A 596 -4.55 24.74 -18.28
C PRO A 596 -4.15 23.54 -17.44
N TYR A 597 -4.01 23.75 -16.12
CA TYR A 597 -3.99 22.63 -15.16
C TYR A 597 -5.34 21.92 -15.15
N ILE A 598 -5.35 20.62 -14.98
CA ILE A 598 -6.59 19.82 -14.84
C ILE A 598 -6.57 19.13 -13.47
N VAL A 599 -7.64 19.34 -12.69
CA VAL A 599 -7.81 18.69 -11.39
C VAL A 599 -9.02 17.77 -11.43
N VAL A 600 -8.77 16.48 -11.36
CA VAL A 600 -9.82 15.43 -11.32
C VAL A 600 -10.17 15.16 -9.86
N ILE A 601 -11.44 15.27 -9.49
CA ILE A 601 -11.91 15.06 -8.11
C ILE A 601 -13.00 14.00 -8.12
N ILE A 602 -12.75 12.90 -7.40
CA ILE A 602 -13.67 11.77 -7.25
C ILE A 602 -14.16 11.72 -5.81
N ASP A 603 -15.48 11.89 -5.58
CA ASP A 603 -16.06 11.91 -4.23
C ASP A 603 -16.05 10.54 -3.54
N GLU A 604 -16.44 9.49 -4.26
CA GLU A 604 -16.48 8.14 -3.69
C GLU A 604 -15.81 7.11 -4.63
N PHE A 605 -14.50 7.02 -4.49
CA PHE A 605 -13.69 6.08 -5.26
C PHE A 605 -14.06 4.61 -5.00
N GLY A 606 -14.54 4.32 -3.77
CA GLY A 606 -14.93 2.97 -3.40
C GLY A 606 -16.04 2.41 -4.25
N ASP A 607 -17.04 3.21 -4.60
CA ASP A 607 -18.17 2.74 -5.40
C ASP A 607 -17.75 2.46 -6.86
N LEU A 608 -16.80 3.22 -7.40
CA LEU A 608 -16.24 2.99 -8.74
C LEU A 608 -15.42 1.70 -8.80
N ILE A 609 -14.55 1.46 -7.82
CA ILE A 609 -13.72 0.24 -7.75
C ILE A 609 -14.57 -1.01 -7.57
N LEU A 610 -15.61 -0.95 -6.75
CA LEU A 610 -16.50 -2.08 -6.53
C LEU A 610 -17.34 -2.44 -7.78
N THR A 611 -17.63 -1.45 -8.63
CA THR A 611 -18.47 -1.63 -9.82
C THR A 611 -17.64 -1.98 -11.06
N ALA A 612 -16.60 -1.22 -11.37
CA ALA A 612 -15.80 -1.37 -12.60
C ALA A 612 -14.36 -1.88 -12.35
N GLY A 613 -13.93 -2.04 -11.11
CA GLY A 613 -12.69 -2.69 -10.75
C GLY A 613 -11.47 -2.18 -11.53
N LYS A 614 -10.85 -3.06 -12.31
CA LYS A 614 -9.63 -2.76 -13.07
C LYS A 614 -9.80 -1.72 -14.17
N GLU A 615 -10.98 -1.58 -14.74
CA GLU A 615 -11.24 -0.61 -15.81
C GLU A 615 -11.08 0.83 -15.34
N VAL A 616 -11.35 1.08 -14.03
CA VAL A 616 -11.13 2.37 -13.39
C VAL A 616 -9.73 2.44 -12.78
N GLU A 617 -9.24 1.37 -12.13
CA GLU A 617 -7.96 1.35 -11.43
C GLU A 617 -6.77 1.59 -12.38
N MET A 618 -6.80 0.99 -13.59
CA MET A 618 -5.69 1.11 -14.55
C MET A 618 -5.47 2.53 -15.07
N PRO A 619 -6.49 3.25 -15.60
CA PRO A 619 -6.32 4.63 -16.02
C PRO A 619 -5.91 5.56 -14.86
N ILE A 620 -6.52 5.40 -13.68
CA ILE A 620 -6.14 6.17 -12.48
C ILE A 620 -4.67 5.97 -12.13
N THR A 621 -4.21 4.72 -12.12
CA THR A 621 -2.81 4.40 -11.83
C THR A 621 -1.87 5.02 -12.88
N ARG A 622 -2.22 4.94 -14.18
CA ARG A 622 -1.44 5.53 -15.27
C ARG A 622 -1.33 7.05 -15.15
N ILE A 623 -2.46 7.74 -14.91
CA ILE A 623 -2.48 9.19 -14.68
C ILE A 623 -1.65 9.53 -13.45
N ALA A 624 -1.83 8.81 -12.35
CA ALA A 624 -1.11 9.09 -11.10
C ALA A 624 0.42 8.88 -11.21
N GLN A 625 0.88 8.01 -12.11
CA GLN A 625 2.31 7.79 -12.35
C GLN A 625 2.95 8.83 -13.27
N LEU A 626 2.22 9.28 -14.29
CA LEU A 626 2.81 10.03 -15.39
C LEU A 626 2.33 11.49 -15.48
N ALA A 627 1.14 11.83 -15.02
CA ALA A 627 0.49 13.09 -15.37
C ALA A 627 1.01 14.35 -14.64
N ARG A 628 1.89 14.20 -13.64
CA ARG A 628 2.42 15.33 -12.86
C ARG A 628 3.09 16.39 -13.73
N ALA A 629 3.94 15.99 -14.68
CA ALA A 629 4.72 16.91 -15.48
C ALA A 629 3.84 17.73 -16.44
N ILE A 630 2.71 17.17 -16.86
CA ILE A 630 1.78 17.79 -17.83
C ILE A 630 0.60 18.51 -17.15
N GLY A 631 0.62 18.65 -15.83
CA GLY A 631 -0.35 19.43 -15.06
C GLY A 631 -1.73 18.79 -14.90
N ILE A 632 -1.84 17.46 -14.93
CA ILE A 632 -3.05 16.74 -14.55
C ILE A 632 -2.87 16.17 -13.16
N HIS A 633 -3.74 16.55 -12.23
CA HIS A 633 -3.71 16.19 -10.82
C HIS A 633 -5.00 15.49 -10.42
N MET A 634 -4.92 14.60 -9.45
CA MET A 634 -6.06 13.78 -9.05
C MET A 634 -6.27 13.82 -7.53
N ILE A 635 -7.52 13.99 -7.12
CA ILE A 635 -7.98 13.89 -5.74
C ILE A 635 -9.02 12.79 -5.68
N ILE A 636 -8.70 11.69 -5.03
CA ILE A 636 -9.64 10.58 -4.83
C ILE A 636 -10.09 10.56 -3.39
N ALA A 637 -11.40 10.48 -3.18
CA ALA A 637 -11.96 10.42 -1.84
C ALA A 637 -12.79 9.15 -1.62
N THR A 638 -12.87 8.68 -0.38
CA THR A 638 -13.71 7.52 -0.02
C THR A 638 -14.16 7.58 1.44
N GLN A 639 -15.36 7.10 1.70
CA GLN A 639 -15.91 6.88 3.05
C GLN A 639 -15.62 5.46 3.56
N ARG A 640 -15.10 4.57 2.69
CA ARG A 640 -14.82 3.15 2.96
C ARG A 640 -13.34 2.83 2.82
N PRO A 641 -12.50 3.16 3.82
CA PRO A 641 -11.07 2.93 3.75
C PRO A 641 -10.73 1.45 3.99
N THR A 642 -10.98 0.59 2.99
CA THR A 642 -10.62 -0.83 3.02
C THR A 642 -9.41 -1.11 2.14
N THR A 643 -8.69 -2.20 2.39
CA THR A 643 -7.54 -2.62 1.59
C THR A 643 -7.90 -3.01 0.15
N THR A 644 -9.15 -3.36 -0.09
CA THR A 644 -9.70 -3.65 -1.43
C THR A 644 -9.90 -2.39 -2.27
N ILE A 645 -10.14 -1.24 -1.63
CA ILE A 645 -10.34 0.06 -2.28
C ILE A 645 -9.02 0.84 -2.32
N ILE A 646 -8.35 0.98 -1.17
CA ILE A 646 -7.05 1.65 -1.05
C ILE A 646 -5.93 0.61 -1.16
N THR A 647 -5.66 0.20 -2.41
CA THR A 647 -4.63 -0.80 -2.72
C THR A 647 -3.20 -0.25 -2.52
N GLY A 648 -2.21 -1.14 -2.48
CA GLY A 648 -0.80 -0.74 -2.44
C GLY A 648 -0.39 0.15 -3.61
N ASN A 649 -0.92 -0.12 -4.81
CA ASN A 649 -0.66 0.68 -6.02
C ASN A 649 -1.21 2.11 -5.88
N ILE A 650 -2.41 2.27 -5.35
CA ILE A 650 -3.01 3.58 -5.09
C ILE A 650 -2.14 4.34 -4.08
N LYS A 651 -1.77 3.70 -2.96
CA LYS A 651 -0.95 4.35 -1.92
C LYS A 651 0.43 4.79 -2.42
N ALA A 652 1.06 4.02 -3.30
CA ALA A 652 2.37 4.35 -3.87
C ALA A 652 2.33 5.61 -4.76
N ASN A 653 1.21 5.84 -5.44
CA ASN A 653 1.05 6.92 -6.41
C ASN A 653 0.34 8.16 -5.84
N PHE A 654 -0.27 8.06 -4.65
CA PHE A 654 -0.91 9.16 -3.93
C PHE A 654 -0.12 9.50 -2.65
N PRO A 655 0.95 10.31 -2.78
CA PRO A 655 1.83 10.64 -1.65
C PRO A 655 1.16 11.57 -0.63
N GLY A 656 0.27 12.47 -1.08
CA GLY A 656 -0.55 13.31 -0.20
C GLY A 656 -1.75 12.51 0.32
N ARG A 657 -1.95 12.49 1.64
CA ARG A 657 -3.06 11.77 2.25
C ARG A 657 -3.72 12.59 3.33
N ILE A 658 -5.03 12.65 3.30
CA ILE A 658 -5.87 13.26 4.33
C ILE A 658 -6.75 12.19 4.95
N ALA A 659 -6.67 12.05 6.25
CA ALA A 659 -7.59 11.22 7.02
C ALA A 659 -8.41 12.10 7.97
N PHE A 660 -9.70 12.19 7.72
CA PHE A 660 -10.69 12.64 8.70
C PHE A 660 -10.93 11.53 9.71
N ARG A 661 -11.73 11.79 10.76
CA ARG A 661 -12.02 10.76 11.75
C ARG A 661 -12.57 9.49 11.11
N VAL A 662 -12.05 8.34 11.56
CA VAL A 662 -12.48 6.99 11.18
C VAL A 662 -12.93 6.20 12.40
N GLY A 663 -13.66 5.12 12.20
CA GLY A 663 -14.19 4.30 13.29
C GLY A 663 -13.16 3.40 13.94
N ALA A 664 -12.24 2.83 13.16
CA ALA A 664 -11.27 1.84 13.64
C ALA A 664 -9.82 2.30 13.43
N MET A 665 -8.92 1.82 14.30
CA MET A 665 -7.47 2.02 14.14
C MET A 665 -6.97 1.43 12.81
N MET A 666 -7.56 0.33 12.35
CA MET A 666 -7.19 -0.32 11.10
C MET A 666 -7.45 0.59 9.90
N ASP A 667 -8.58 1.32 9.90
CA ASP A 667 -8.90 2.29 8.84
C ASP A 667 -7.84 3.40 8.76
N SER A 668 -7.40 3.89 9.93
CA SER A 668 -6.30 4.87 9.98
C SER A 668 -5.01 4.32 9.36
N ARG A 669 -4.66 3.06 9.65
CA ARG A 669 -3.49 2.40 9.06
C ARG A 669 -3.62 2.18 7.55
N ILE A 670 -4.82 1.89 7.07
CA ILE A 670 -5.05 1.74 5.63
C ILE A 670 -4.81 3.07 4.91
N ILE A 671 -5.23 4.20 5.48
CA ILE A 671 -5.06 5.52 4.87
C ILE A 671 -3.63 6.05 5.05
N LEU A 672 -3.16 6.10 6.31
CA LEU A 672 -1.95 6.83 6.70
C LEU A 672 -0.73 5.93 6.95
N ASP A 673 -0.86 4.61 6.83
CA ASP A 673 0.13 3.60 7.25
C ASP A 673 0.47 3.66 8.75
N ARG A 674 -0.30 4.41 9.55
CA ARG A 674 -0.14 4.58 10.99
C ARG A 674 -1.46 4.88 11.71
N PRO A 675 -1.57 4.62 13.02
CA PRO A 675 -2.75 4.95 13.80
C PRO A 675 -2.84 6.47 14.05
N GLY A 676 -4.01 6.94 14.47
CA GLY A 676 -4.25 8.32 14.92
C GLY A 676 -5.54 8.93 14.40
N ALA A 677 -6.04 8.55 13.23
CA ALA A 677 -7.28 9.14 12.70
C ALA A 677 -8.54 8.70 13.46
N GLN A 678 -8.51 7.56 14.15
CA GLN A 678 -9.61 7.12 15.03
C GLN A 678 -9.75 7.99 16.30
N GLN A 679 -8.69 8.70 16.68
CA GLN A 679 -8.62 9.55 17.87
C GLN A 679 -8.99 11.03 17.58
N LEU A 680 -9.32 11.36 16.34
CA LEU A 680 -9.73 12.70 15.95
C LEU A 680 -11.09 13.07 16.54
N VAL A 681 -11.33 14.36 16.76
CA VAL A 681 -12.59 14.85 17.30
C VAL A 681 -13.75 14.68 16.31
N GLY A 682 -13.44 14.73 15.01
CA GLY A 682 -14.44 14.77 13.93
C GLY A 682 -14.79 16.20 13.52
N ARG A 683 -15.88 16.38 12.77
CA ARG A 683 -16.34 17.70 12.29
C ARG A 683 -15.26 18.52 11.58
N GLY A 684 -14.49 17.85 10.70
CA GLY A 684 -13.42 18.50 9.93
C GLY A 684 -12.03 18.44 10.57
N ASP A 685 -11.89 17.83 11.74
CA ASP A 685 -10.58 17.53 12.31
C ASP A 685 -9.91 16.41 11.52
N MET A 686 -8.71 16.63 11.02
CA MET A 686 -8.03 15.73 10.10
C MET A 686 -6.54 15.61 10.35
N LEU A 687 -5.95 14.52 9.89
CA LEU A 687 -4.51 14.33 9.77
C LEU A 687 -4.11 14.43 8.30
N TYR A 688 -3.19 15.32 7.99
CA TYR A 688 -2.56 15.45 6.69
C TYR A 688 -1.17 14.82 6.72
N LEU A 689 -0.90 13.91 5.79
CA LEU A 689 0.39 13.23 5.63
C LEU A 689 0.97 13.52 4.24
N ASN A 690 2.20 13.99 4.23
CA ASN A 690 3.05 14.08 3.04
C ASN A 690 4.50 13.95 3.48
N GLY A 691 5.05 12.74 3.40
CA GLY A 691 6.37 12.40 3.94
C GLY A 691 6.31 11.72 5.31
N ALA A 692 7.15 12.14 6.26
CA ALA A 692 7.41 11.37 7.49
C ALA A 692 6.31 11.45 8.54
N ASP A 693 5.88 12.66 8.93
CA ASP A 693 4.98 12.85 10.06
C ASP A 693 3.67 13.54 9.69
N PRO A 694 2.53 13.05 10.21
CA PRO A 694 1.23 13.67 9.94
C PRO A 694 1.08 14.98 10.72
N VAL A 695 0.56 15.98 10.04
CA VAL A 695 0.19 17.26 10.63
C VAL A 695 -1.31 17.24 10.94
N ARG A 696 -1.70 17.58 12.17
CA ARG A 696 -3.11 17.72 12.53
C ARG A 696 -3.60 19.10 12.13
N VAL A 697 -4.70 19.13 11.40
CA VAL A 697 -5.29 20.35 10.85
C VAL A 697 -6.79 20.33 11.10
N GLN A 698 -7.34 21.43 11.61
CA GLN A 698 -8.78 21.66 11.58
C GLN A 698 -9.15 22.19 10.22
N CYS A 699 -9.96 21.45 9.47
CA CYS A 699 -10.39 21.81 8.12
C CYS A 699 -11.12 23.15 8.09
N ALA A 700 -10.88 23.94 7.06
CA ALA A 700 -11.65 25.14 6.78
C ALA A 700 -13.11 24.76 6.47
N PHE A 701 -14.04 25.43 7.12
CA PHE A 701 -15.47 25.22 6.93
C PHE A 701 -16.00 26.19 5.89
N VAL A 702 -16.66 25.65 4.89
CA VAL A 702 -17.46 26.37 3.91
C VAL A 702 -18.82 25.68 3.81
N ASP A 703 -19.88 26.44 3.98
CA ASP A 703 -21.25 25.92 3.96
C ASP A 703 -21.79 25.85 2.52
N THR A 704 -22.77 24.97 2.27
CA THR A 704 -23.39 24.79 0.94
C THR A 704 -23.93 26.10 0.36
N PRO A 705 -24.66 26.96 1.12
CA PRO A 705 -25.10 28.27 0.61
C PRO A 705 -23.95 29.21 0.18
N GLU A 706 -22.79 29.12 0.84
CA GLU A 706 -21.60 29.91 0.46
C GLU A 706 -21.07 29.41 -0.91
N VAL A 707 -20.97 28.09 -1.09
CA VAL A 707 -20.58 27.49 -2.37
C VAL A 707 -21.57 27.86 -3.47
N GLU A 708 -22.87 27.83 -3.21
CA GLU A 708 -23.89 28.27 -4.16
C GLU A 708 -23.72 29.73 -4.61
N ASN A 709 -23.44 30.64 -3.66
CA ASN A 709 -23.20 32.05 -3.97
C ASN A 709 -21.95 32.22 -4.84
N ILE A 710 -20.88 31.49 -4.55
CA ILE A 710 -19.63 31.50 -5.31
C ILE A 710 -19.88 30.98 -6.74
N THR A 711 -20.54 29.85 -6.90
CA THR A 711 -20.80 29.25 -8.20
C THR A 711 -21.75 30.09 -9.04
N LYS A 712 -22.78 30.71 -8.45
CA LYS A 712 -23.66 31.67 -9.12
C LYS A 712 -22.91 32.92 -9.57
N PHE A 713 -22.01 33.45 -8.72
CA PHE A 713 -21.19 34.63 -9.05
C PHE A 713 -20.29 34.32 -10.26
N ILE A 714 -19.65 33.15 -10.29
CA ILE A 714 -18.77 32.70 -11.37
C ILE A 714 -19.58 32.50 -12.67
N ALA A 715 -20.73 31.84 -12.59
CA ALA A 715 -21.59 31.53 -13.74
C ALA A 715 -22.12 32.77 -14.46
N ASN A 716 -22.28 33.87 -13.73
CA ASN A 716 -22.78 35.15 -14.29
C ASN A 716 -21.71 36.01 -14.99
N GLN A 717 -20.47 35.52 -15.07
CA GLN A 717 -19.35 36.23 -15.69
C GLN A 717 -19.15 35.78 -17.16
N PRO A 718 -18.60 36.66 -18.01
CA PRO A 718 -18.21 36.28 -19.35
C PRO A 718 -17.08 35.25 -19.28
N GLY A 719 -17.25 34.10 -19.95
CA GLY A 719 -16.32 32.99 -19.93
C GLY A 719 -16.47 32.09 -21.15
N PRO A 720 -15.76 30.97 -21.20
CA PRO A 720 -15.90 29.97 -22.25
C PRO A 720 -17.37 29.55 -22.46
N VAL A 721 -17.77 29.32 -23.70
CA VAL A 721 -19.12 28.93 -24.04
C VAL A 721 -19.38 27.46 -23.74
N ARG A 722 -18.32 26.64 -23.81
CA ARG A 722 -18.33 25.18 -23.56
C ARG A 722 -17.26 24.80 -22.56
N PRO A 723 -17.43 23.65 -21.86
CA PRO A 723 -16.34 23.02 -21.12
C PRO A 723 -15.12 22.76 -22.01
N LEU A 724 -13.94 22.53 -21.39
CA LEU A 724 -12.77 22.04 -22.11
C LEU A 724 -13.06 20.61 -22.59
N GLU A 725 -12.87 20.38 -23.88
CA GLU A 725 -13.07 19.08 -24.48
C GLU A 725 -11.95 18.11 -24.06
N ILE A 726 -12.34 16.91 -23.62
CA ILE A 726 -11.44 15.77 -23.38
C ILE A 726 -11.58 14.83 -24.58
N PRO A 727 -10.47 14.45 -25.24
CA PRO A 727 -10.50 13.55 -26.39
C PRO A 727 -11.25 12.25 -26.08
N GLU A 728 -12.06 11.77 -26.99
CA GLU A 728 -12.67 10.47 -26.86
C GLU A 728 -11.60 9.38 -27.03
N PRO A 729 -11.56 8.38 -26.13
CA PRO A 729 -10.73 7.23 -26.37
C PRO A 729 -11.27 6.48 -27.60
N LEU A 730 -10.41 6.14 -28.54
CA LEU A 730 -10.76 5.24 -29.63
C LEU A 730 -11.40 3.99 -29.03
N SER A 731 -12.63 3.66 -29.44
CA SER A 731 -13.32 2.47 -28.97
C SER A 731 -12.48 1.24 -29.34
N GLU A 732 -12.42 0.24 -28.45
CA GLU A 732 -11.72 -1.03 -28.73
C GLU A 732 -12.33 -1.70 -30.00
N ASP A 733 -13.58 -1.40 -30.33
CA ASP A 733 -14.28 -1.82 -31.56
C ASP A 733 -13.80 -1.04 -32.80
N GLU A 734 -13.35 0.20 -32.66
CA GLU A 734 -12.71 0.98 -33.75
C GLU A 734 -11.22 0.66 -33.89
N ALA A 735 -10.57 0.22 -32.82
CA ALA A 735 -9.22 -0.36 -32.88
C ALA A 735 -9.23 -1.81 -33.39
N GLY A 736 -10.40 -2.47 -33.41
CA GLY A 736 -10.65 -3.84 -33.90
C GLY A 736 -11.47 -3.98 -35.18
N GLY A 737 -12.13 -2.94 -35.64
CA GLY A 737 -13.07 -3.07 -36.78
C GLY A 737 -13.13 -1.85 -37.69
N GLY A 738 -12.51 -1.89 -38.84
CA GLY A 738 -12.86 -1.04 -39.98
C GLY A 738 -12.03 0.21 -40.25
N GLY A 739 -10.97 0.50 -39.52
CA GLY A 739 -9.99 1.48 -39.98
C GLY A 739 -9.27 0.93 -41.24
N ALA A 740 -9.34 1.63 -42.35
CA ALA A 740 -8.57 1.31 -43.55
C ALA A 740 -7.12 1.05 -43.18
N LEU A 741 -6.54 -0.03 -43.71
CA LEU A 741 -5.12 -0.30 -43.57
C LEU A 741 -4.33 0.96 -43.88
N ASP A 742 -3.56 1.45 -42.93
CA ASP A 742 -2.57 2.45 -43.23
C ASP A 742 -1.46 1.78 -44.06
N THR A 743 -1.61 1.85 -45.37
CA THR A 743 -0.70 1.24 -46.35
C THR A 743 0.72 1.80 -46.27
N HIS A 744 0.90 2.97 -45.62
CA HIS A 744 2.21 3.61 -45.39
C HIS A 744 2.95 3.09 -44.16
N ASN A 745 2.31 2.29 -43.29
CA ASN A 745 2.88 1.86 -42.02
C ASN A 745 2.86 0.33 -41.80
N LEU A 746 2.97 -0.44 -42.92
CA LEU A 746 3.06 -1.90 -42.83
C LEU A 746 4.42 -2.34 -42.27
N ASP A 747 4.43 -3.39 -41.45
CA ASP A 747 5.70 -3.99 -40.95
C ASP A 747 6.51 -4.47 -42.19
N PRO A 748 7.83 -4.22 -42.22
CA PRO A 748 8.69 -4.69 -43.30
C PRO A 748 8.61 -6.18 -43.60
N LEU A 749 8.20 -7.01 -42.64
CA LEU A 749 8.03 -8.46 -42.79
C LEU A 749 6.57 -8.86 -43.17
N PHE A 750 5.68 -7.89 -43.43
CA PHE A 750 4.27 -8.15 -43.70
C PHE A 750 4.07 -9.10 -44.90
N GLU A 751 4.72 -8.83 -46.05
CA GLU A 751 4.62 -9.62 -47.23
C GLU A 751 5.15 -11.05 -47.02
N GLU A 752 6.30 -11.20 -46.37
CA GLU A 752 6.90 -12.49 -46.09
C GLU A 752 6.02 -13.31 -45.14
N ALA A 753 5.41 -12.66 -44.14
CA ALA A 753 4.47 -13.29 -43.22
C ALA A 753 3.18 -13.72 -43.93
N ALA A 754 2.63 -12.87 -44.83
CA ALA A 754 1.44 -13.17 -45.61
C ALA A 754 1.66 -14.36 -46.54
N ARG A 755 2.77 -14.41 -47.29
CA ARG A 755 3.17 -15.56 -48.10
C ARG A 755 3.30 -16.82 -47.29
N ALA A 756 3.92 -16.74 -46.12
CA ALA A 756 4.09 -17.86 -45.23
C ALA A 756 2.75 -18.46 -44.74
N ILE A 757 1.75 -17.62 -44.46
CA ILE A 757 0.41 -18.05 -44.05
C ILE A 757 -0.37 -18.64 -45.18
N VAL A 758 -0.38 -18.02 -46.37
CA VAL A 758 -1.12 -18.51 -47.55
C VAL A 758 -0.54 -19.85 -48.01
N VAL A 759 0.79 -20.00 -48.09
CA VAL A 759 1.43 -21.27 -48.43
C VAL A 759 1.10 -22.39 -47.44
N SER A 760 1.11 -22.07 -46.12
CA SER A 760 0.83 -23.07 -45.10
C SER A 760 -0.63 -23.33 -44.80
N GLN A 761 -1.53 -22.46 -45.29
CA GLN A 761 -2.97 -22.45 -44.99
C GLN A 761 -3.26 -22.54 -43.47
N GLN A 762 -2.39 -21.92 -42.69
CA GLN A 762 -2.50 -21.89 -41.24
C GLN A 762 -2.27 -20.48 -40.67
N GLY A 763 -3.34 -19.81 -40.25
CA GLY A 763 -3.29 -18.48 -39.60
C GLY A 763 -2.84 -18.56 -38.13
N SER A 764 -1.58 -18.98 -37.89
CA SER A 764 -1.07 -19.17 -36.54
C SER A 764 0.06 -18.20 -36.22
N THR A 765 -0.12 -17.37 -35.15
CA THR A 765 0.89 -16.45 -34.63
C THR A 765 2.20 -17.17 -34.25
N SER A 766 2.10 -18.38 -33.69
CA SER A 766 3.28 -19.19 -33.30
C SER A 766 4.03 -19.76 -34.51
N MET A 767 3.36 -19.94 -35.66
CA MET A 767 4.00 -20.35 -36.90
C MET A 767 4.81 -19.19 -37.48
N ILE A 768 4.27 -17.97 -37.51
CA ILE A 768 4.98 -16.76 -37.96
C ILE A 768 6.19 -16.50 -37.07
N GLN A 769 6.01 -16.57 -35.75
CA GLN A 769 7.10 -16.39 -34.80
C GLN A 769 8.29 -17.32 -35.07
N ARG A 770 8.02 -18.60 -35.33
CA ARG A 770 9.08 -19.58 -35.59
C ARG A 770 9.71 -19.43 -36.97
N ARG A 771 8.90 -19.13 -37.99
CA ARG A 771 9.37 -19.07 -39.38
C ARG A 771 10.21 -17.81 -39.67
N LEU A 772 9.80 -16.67 -39.09
CA LEU A 772 10.48 -15.39 -39.25
C LEU A 772 11.44 -15.06 -38.11
N SER A 773 11.57 -15.94 -37.11
CA SER A 773 12.42 -15.76 -35.93
C SER A 773 12.20 -14.41 -35.20
N ILE A 774 10.93 -14.00 -35.05
CA ILE A 774 10.51 -12.74 -34.41
C ILE A 774 9.85 -12.95 -33.06
N GLY A 775 9.77 -11.89 -32.23
CA GLY A 775 9.08 -11.96 -30.93
C GLY A 775 7.57 -12.12 -31.06
N TYR A 776 6.92 -12.72 -30.04
CA TYR A 776 5.48 -13.01 -30.03
C TYR A 776 4.62 -11.75 -30.29
N ASN A 777 4.95 -10.61 -29.68
CA ASN A 777 4.23 -9.35 -29.86
C ASN A 777 4.32 -8.80 -31.31
N ARG A 778 5.44 -8.99 -32.00
CA ARG A 778 5.60 -8.58 -33.40
C ARG A 778 4.84 -9.52 -34.34
N ALA A 779 4.85 -10.82 -34.05
CA ALA A 779 4.06 -11.81 -34.78
C ALA A 779 2.55 -11.57 -34.60
N GLY A 780 2.11 -11.15 -33.43
CA GLY A 780 0.73 -10.72 -33.15
C GLY A 780 0.31 -9.54 -34.02
N ARG A 781 1.10 -8.46 -34.02
CA ARG A 781 0.84 -7.27 -34.88
C ARG A 781 0.78 -7.60 -36.35
N LEU A 782 1.63 -8.47 -36.86
CA LEU A 782 1.59 -8.94 -38.23
C LEU A 782 0.29 -9.70 -38.52
N MET A 783 -0.19 -10.54 -37.60
CA MET A 783 -1.47 -11.24 -37.73
C MET A 783 -2.66 -10.25 -37.78
N ASP A 784 -2.63 -9.18 -36.97
CA ASP A 784 -3.68 -8.16 -36.94
C ASP A 784 -3.65 -7.28 -38.20
N GLN A 785 -2.46 -6.97 -38.71
CA GLN A 785 -2.32 -6.32 -40.02
C GLN A 785 -2.89 -7.18 -41.18
N MET A 786 -2.65 -8.50 -41.13
CA MET A 786 -3.19 -9.43 -42.14
C MET A 786 -4.70 -9.64 -42.00
N GLU A 787 -5.27 -9.55 -40.81
CA GLU A 787 -6.72 -9.55 -40.61
C GLU A 787 -7.35 -8.30 -41.25
N LYS A 788 -6.78 -7.13 -40.98
CA LYS A 788 -7.21 -5.86 -41.58
C LYS A 788 -7.07 -5.86 -43.11
N ALA A 789 -6.03 -6.57 -43.62
CA ALA A 789 -5.83 -6.75 -45.06
C ALA A 789 -6.80 -7.78 -45.68
N GLY A 790 -7.60 -8.51 -44.89
CA GLY A 790 -8.49 -9.55 -45.41
C GLY A 790 -7.75 -10.85 -45.81
N ILE A 791 -6.51 -11.04 -45.37
CA ILE A 791 -5.74 -12.25 -45.67
C ILE A 791 -6.13 -13.39 -44.70
N VAL A 792 -6.38 -13.04 -43.45
CA VAL A 792 -6.85 -13.98 -42.42
C VAL A 792 -8.14 -13.51 -41.80
N GLY A 793 -8.95 -14.42 -41.28
CA GLY A 793 -10.20 -14.12 -40.60
C GLY A 793 -9.98 -13.71 -39.13
N ALA A 794 -11.03 -13.26 -38.45
CA ALA A 794 -11.03 -12.81 -37.08
C ALA A 794 -10.52 -13.85 -36.08
N ALA A 795 -9.90 -13.38 -34.98
CA ALA A 795 -9.38 -14.24 -33.94
C ALA A 795 -10.50 -15.02 -33.22
N LYS A 796 -10.41 -16.37 -33.22
CA LYS A 796 -11.36 -17.26 -32.51
C LYS A 796 -10.71 -17.90 -31.27
N GLY A 797 -10.33 -17.06 -30.30
CA GLY A 797 -9.62 -17.49 -29.08
C GLY A 797 -8.22 -18.06 -29.36
N SER A 798 -7.88 -19.22 -28.79
CA SER A 798 -6.57 -19.86 -28.96
C SER A 798 -6.40 -20.70 -30.23
N LYS A 799 -7.41 -20.77 -31.09
CA LYS A 799 -7.36 -21.53 -32.36
C LYS A 799 -6.66 -20.71 -33.45
N PRO A 800 -5.95 -21.38 -34.40
CA PRO A 800 -5.43 -20.69 -35.58
C PRO A 800 -6.56 -19.95 -36.33
N ARG A 801 -6.28 -18.72 -36.82
CA ARG A 801 -7.22 -17.96 -37.63
C ARG A 801 -7.43 -18.64 -38.98
N GLU A 802 -8.58 -18.47 -39.54
CA GLU A 802 -8.93 -18.98 -40.88
C GLU A 802 -8.17 -18.18 -41.93
N VAL A 803 -7.61 -18.84 -42.94
CA VAL A 803 -6.94 -18.16 -44.06
C VAL A 803 -7.96 -17.94 -45.14
N LEU A 804 -8.20 -16.68 -45.54
CA LEU A 804 -9.24 -16.27 -46.46
C LEU A 804 -8.78 -16.34 -47.93
N ILE A 805 -7.47 -16.34 -48.18
CA ILE A 805 -6.85 -16.41 -49.50
C ILE A 805 -6.33 -17.82 -49.74
N SER A 806 -6.77 -18.43 -50.83
CA SER A 806 -6.46 -19.83 -51.14
C SER A 806 -5.13 -20.06 -51.86
N ASP A 807 -4.63 -19.04 -52.60
CA ASP A 807 -3.49 -19.17 -53.51
C ASP A 807 -2.59 -17.92 -53.54
N GLU A 808 -1.33 -18.11 -53.97
CA GLU A 808 -0.33 -17.03 -54.02
C GLU A 808 -0.67 -15.98 -55.10
N VAL A 809 -1.37 -16.33 -56.18
CA VAL A 809 -1.72 -15.39 -57.24
C VAL A 809 -2.76 -14.36 -56.74
N SER A 810 -3.72 -14.85 -55.96
CA SER A 810 -4.71 -13.99 -55.31
C SER A 810 -4.07 -13.07 -54.26
N LEU A 811 -3.05 -13.57 -53.52
CA LEU A 811 -2.26 -12.76 -52.58
C LEU A 811 -1.46 -11.68 -53.31
N ASP A 812 -0.78 -12.00 -54.43
CA ASP A 812 0.01 -11.02 -55.19
C ASP A 812 -0.86 -9.91 -55.77
N ASN A 813 -2.07 -10.22 -56.25
CA ASN A 813 -3.05 -9.23 -56.68
C ASN A 813 -3.45 -8.30 -55.55
N MET A 814 -3.69 -8.85 -54.35
CA MET A 814 -4.04 -8.07 -53.16
C MET A 814 -2.86 -7.19 -52.68
N LEU A 815 -1.66 -7.72 -52.64
CA LEU A 815 -0.46 -6.96 -52.32
C LEU A 815 -0.18 -5.83 -53.29
N THR A 816 -0.50 -6.02 -54.59
CA THR A 816 -0.37 -4.97 -55.61
C THR A 816 -1.38 -3.84 -55.34
N ILE A 817 -2.62 -4.18 -54.98
CA ILE A 817 -3.66 -3.21 -54.62
C ILE A 817 -3.26 -2.42 -53.34
N LEU A 818 -2.64 -3.10 -52.37
CA LEU A 818 -2.18 -2.46 -51.11
C LEU A 818 -0.97 -1.54 -51.30
N ARG A 819 -0.19 -1.74 -52.37
CA ARG A 819 0.99 -0.89 -52.69
C ARG A 819 0.64 0.37 -53.48
N GLY A 820 -0.61 0.51 -53.98
CA GLY A 820 -1.11 1.67 -54.71
C GLY A 820 -0.96 1.55 -56.15
#